data_0e588d8141214fb72e06d74ffefd28cc
#
_entry.id   0e588d8141214fb72e06d74ffefd28cc
#
_cell.length_a   1.000
_cell.length_b   1.000
_cell.length_c   1.000
_cell.angle_alpha   90.00
_cell.angle_beta   90.00
_cell.angle_gamma   90.00
#
_symmetry.space_group_name_H-M   'P 1'
#
loop_
_entity.id
_entity.type
_entity.pdbx_description
1 polymer ?
#
loop_
_entity_poly.entity_id
_entity_poly.type
_entity_poly.pdbx_seq_one_letter_code
_entity_poly.pdbx_strand_id
1 'polypeptide(L)'
;INYPYLFSEPKEINDKIPTIAIANFGLIDGGPYPAQSAGPIYNIANNFTKIAGNHQFKFGVLWERSGQNDFDQINVTGVPGGTNNQNGRFEFNDLRGGAPTSGLAIANAALGLFSTYAEIGPRSYTPYRSQMFEYFAQDSWRVTNKLKLELGFRGTWMNGYYRSLWGNMAVFDPKLYDPSQAAVLDRATGNVISGNRFNGVYIPGTSFPNAGRGRVPVIDSGNFNNLLRNGPGGVFPAPNQHDVVPRLGMAYQITSKDVFRAGFGGFISRPGVYDSVFLGGNPPFQPMASVSNGIADNPGGAVRTNFPQFFMTIDPVYRIPRGYNWNATYQRNIGFETTVEVAYIGSAGNYLARERDLNQLPVGTTFRPENAGANVNFLRPFRGFSFIPMLEHSGRSEYHSFQLEVNRRFAKGLSYGFAYTLSKAMDHASGPRDRFYNVFDGSNMWGRASFDRRHIAVANFIWEMPFFNKSSGFVRHAFGNWQVTGVAQFQTGAPFTIGESADFYGIGSPDFKPWNITNLTPPNPQRFAAGGAADPNFWFDPRPGGQPLVSRPPNGTVGNQNRNSITISQPGFQNWNLALFKSFLIREKARLQFRAEAFNWLNLPNLGGPNGGGLDTNPLSGTFGKVTQKGSSRNIQLMLRLGF
;
A
#
# COMPACT_ATOMS: atom_id res chain seq x y z
N ILE A 1 29.38 8.83 -17.42
CA ILE A 1 29.96 9.65 -16.33
C ILE A 1 30.99 8.79 -15.63
N ASN A 2 32.21 9.22 -15.69
CA ASN A 2 33.33 8.46 -15.11
C ASN A 2 33.65 9.11 -13.75
N TYR A 3 33.12 8.55 -12.66
CA TYR A 3 33.45 8.97 -11.30
C TYR A 3 33.86 7.73 -10.46
N PRO A 4 34.72 7.89 -9.45
CA PRO A 4 35.19 6.78 -8.67
C PRO A 4 34.08 6.26 -7.72
N TYR A 5 33.70 5.00 -7.92
CA TYR A 5 32.78 4.30 -7.02
C TYR A 5 33.47 3.93 -5.69
N LEU A 6 32.66 3.87 -4.62
CA LEU A 6 33.13 3.44 -3.29
C LEU A 6 33.35 1.93 -3.22
N PHE A 7 32.64 1.16 -4.04
CA PHE A 7 32.80 -0.27 -4.20
C PHE A 7 33.44 -0.56 -5.57
N SER A 8 34.52 -1.32 -5.56
CA SER A 8 35.36 -1.63 -6.76
C SER A 8 34.76 -2.71 -7.65
N GLU A 9 33.79 -3.46 -7.16
CA GLU A 9 33.14 -4.53 -7.91
C GLU A 9 32.40 -3.98 -9.13
N PRO A 10 32.36 -4.74 -10.24
CA PRO A 10 31.60 -4.31 -11.41
C PRO A 10 30.14 -4.01 -11.10
N LYS A 11 29.65 -2.90 -11.61
CA LYS A 11 28.22 -2.57 -11.52
C LYS A 11 27.46 -3.41 -12.55
N GLU A 12 26.31 -3.92 -12.19
CA GLU A 12 25.46 -4.68 -13.11
C GLU A 12 24.86 -3.81 -14.22
N ILE A 13 24.75 -2.50 -13.97
CA ILE A 13 24.32 -1.51 -14.95
C ILE A 13 25.35 -0.38 -15.00
N ASN A 14 26.12 -0.32 -16.09
CA ASN A 14 27.21 0.63 -16.25
C ASN A 14 26.78 1.95 -16.94
N ASP A 15 25.61 2.01 -17.53
CA ASP A 15 25.13 3.12 -18.35
C ASP A 15 24.12 4.06 -17.64
N LYS A 16 23.89 3.86 -16.36
CA LYS A 16 23.03 4.73 -15.56
C LYS A 16 23.82 5.74 -14.75
N ILE A 17 23.21 6.93 -14.61
CA ILE A 17 23.73 7.99 -13.75
C ILE A 17 23.37 7.72 -12.27
N PRO A 18 24.12 8.27 -11.30
CA PRO A 18 23.69 8.31 -9.92
C PRO A 18 22.40 9.15 -9.76
N THR A 19 21.68 8.90 -8.70
CA THR A 19 20.58 9.78 -8.30
C THR A 19 21.15 11.10 -7.75
N ILE A 20 20.62 12.23 -8.18
CA ILE A 20 21.04 13.56 -7.75
C ILE A 20 19.86 14.26 -7.10
N ALA A 21 19.94 14.48 -5.79
CA ALA A 21 18.94 15.21 -5.01
C ALA A 21 19.44 16.60 -4.66
N ILE A 22 18.72 17.63 -5.08
CA ILE A 22 19.04 19.04 -4.79
C ILE A 22 17.91 19.60 -3.94
N ALA A 23 18.21 19.94 -2.68
CA ALA A 23 17.22 20.45 -1.74
C ALA A 23 16.54 21.71 -2.30
N ASN A 24 15.22 21.80 -2.10
CA ASN A 24 14.37 22.90 -2.56
C ASN A 24 14.31 23.10 -4.09
N PHE A 25 14.96 22.23 -4.87
CA PHE A 25 14.97 22.35 -6.33
C PHE A 25 14.38 21.13 -7.02
N GLY A 26 14.93 19.93 -6.80
CA GLY A 26 14.41 18.73 -7.44
C GLY A 26 15.26 17.48 -7.27
N LEU A 27 14.75 16.40 -7.82
CA LEU A 27 15.38 15.10 -7.89
C LEU A 27 15.61 14.73 -9.35
N ILE A 28 16.88 14.48 -9.71
CA ILE A 28 17.23 13.79 -10.96
C ILE A 28 17.43 12.33 -10.55
N ASP A 29 16.45 11.51 -10.86
CA ASP A 29 16.51 10.10 -10.52
C ASP A 29 17.29 9.36 -11.62
N GLY A 30 18.44 8.81 -11.27
CA GLY A 30 19.25 7.94 -12.15
C GLY A 30 18.53 6.62 -12.46
N GLY A 31 17.35 6.47 -11.98
CA GLY A 31 16.49 5.31 -12.11
C GLY A 31 16.81 4.23 -11.07
N PRO A 32 15.83 3.43 -10.73
CA PRO A 32 16.06 2.30 -9.88
C PRO A 32 17.01 1.33 -10.62
N TYR A 33 18.10 0.91 -9.97
CA TYR A 33 18.68 -0.37 -9.97
C TYR A 33 18.09 -1.31 -10.99
N PRO A 34 18.84 -2.35 -11.32
CA PRO A 34 18.24 -3.55 -11.83
C PRO A 34 17.46 -4.22 -10.69
N ALA A 35 16.20 -3.88 -10.53
CA ALA A 35 15.29 -4.74 -9.80
C ALA A 35 14.87 -5.86 -10.75
N GLN A 36 15.24 -7.07 -10.44
CA GLN A 36 14.71 -8.26 -11.11
C GLN A 36 14.02 -9.12 -10.09
N SER A 37 12.75 -9.39 -10.36
CA SER A 37 11.92 -10.22 -9.52
C SER A 37 11.15 -11.18 -10.41
N ALA A 38 11.59 -12.44 -10.44
CA ALA A 38 10.94 -13.50 -11.18
C ALA A 38 10.83 -14.75 -10.30
N GLY A 39 9.66 -15.38 -10.27
CA GLY A 39 9.46 -16.50 -9.40
C GLY A 39 8.66 -17.63 -10.02
N PRO A 40 9.11 -18.89 -9.88
CA PRO A 40 8.33 -20.03 -10.27
C PRO A 40 7.17 -20.25 -9.29
N ILE A 41 6.00 -20.58 -9.84
CA ILE A 41 4.90 -21.13 -9.09
C ILE A 41 4.54 -22.47 -9.70
N TYR A 42 4.69 -23.53 -8.91
CA TYR A 42 4.27 -24.87 -9.28
C TYR A 42 3.07 -25.23 -8.43
N ASN A 43 1.98 -25.67 -9.06
CA ASN A 43 0.82 -26.15 -8.33
C ASN A 43 0.29 -27.45 -8.93
N ILE A 44 -0.23 -28.31 -8.05
CA ILE A 44 -0.95 -29.52 -8.40
C ILE A 44 -2.27 -29.48 -7.63
N ALA A 45 -3.37 -29.53 -8.35
CA ALA A 45 -4.71 -29.53 -7.76
C ALA A 45 -5.53 -30.71 -8.28
N ASN A 46 -6.30 -31.31 -7.40
CA ASN A 46 -7.28 -32.31 -7.75
C ASN A 46 -8.60 -32.02 -7.05
N ASN A 47 -9.71 -32.15 -7.76
CA ASN A 47 -11.05 -31.97 -7.24
C ASN A 47 -11.90 -33.18 -7.62
N PHE A 48 -12.59 -33.74 -6.64
CA PHE A 48 -13.52 -34.84 -6.79
C PHE A 48 -14.94 -34.39 -6.44
N THR A 49 -15.91 -34.75 -7.27
CA THR A 49 -17.33 -34.45 -7.02
C THR A 49 -18.14 -35.73 -7.08
N LYS A 50 -18.99 -35.96 -6.08
CA LYS A 50 -19.96 -37.08 -6.04
C LYS A 50 -21.35 -36.54 -5.78
N ILE A 51 -22.29 -36.94 -6.61
CA ILE A 51 -23.72 -36.66 -6.44
C ILE A 51 -24.38 -37.89 -5.83
N ALA A 52 -25.13 -37.69 -4.74
CA ALA A 52 -25.87 -38.76 -4.05
C ALA A 52 -27.22 -38.20 -3.57
N GLY A 53 -28.28 -38.49 -4.30
CA GLY A 53 -29.63 -37.97 -4.00
C GLY A 53 -29.64 -36.42 -4.06
N ASN A 54 -30.01 -35.79 -2.95
CA ASN A 54 -30.07 -34.33 -2.83
C ASN A 54 -28.75 -33.66 -2.43
N HIS A 55 -27.67 -34.43 -2.34
CA HIS A 55 -26.36 -33.98 -1.93
C HIS A 55 -25.36 -33.97 -3.08
N GLN A 56 -24.55 -32.94 -3.14
CA GLN A 56 -23.39 -32.86 -4.02
C GLN A 56 -22.14 -32.61 -3.18
N PHE A 57 -21.43 -33.67 -2.91
CA PHE A 57 -20.17 -33.62 -2.18
C PHE A 57 -19.02 -33.20 -3.11
N LYS A 58 -18.19 -32.26 -2.64
CA LYS A 58 -16.95 -31.85 -3.31
C LYS A 58 -15.81 -31.95 -2.33
N PHE A 59 -14.72 -32.58 -2.78
CA PHE A 59 -13.47 -32.71 -2.04
C PHE A 59 -12.34 -32.21 -2.94
N GLY A 60 -11.35 -31.62 -2.37
CA GLY A 60 -10.20 -31.22 -3.15
C GLY A 60 -8.96 -31.02 -2.32
N VAL A 61 -7.83 -31.14 -3.02
CA VAL A 61 -6.49 -30.88 -2.49
C VAL A 61 -5.73 -29.99 -3.46
N LEU A 62 -4.89 -29.13 -2.91
CA LEU A 62 -3.97 -28.28 -3.65
C LEU A 62 -2.61 -28.33 -2.97
N TRP A 63 -1.57 -28.65 -3.69
CA TRP A 63 -0.20 -28.39 -3.29
C TRP A 63 0.38 -27.28 -4.16
N GLU A 64 1.04 -26.33 -3.53
CA GLU A 64 1.72 -25.23 -4.21
C GLU A 64 3.14 -25.08 -3.65
N ARG A 65 4.09 -24.90 -4.56
CA ARG A 65 5.43 -24.40 -4.24
C ARG A 65 5.62 -23.09 -4.99
N SER A 66 5.67 -22.00 -4.27
CA SER A 66 5.86 -20.65 -4.81
C SER A 66 7.24 -20.12 -4.46
N GLY A 67 7.72 -19.18 -5.27
CA GLY A 67 9.00 -18.56 -5.03
C GLY A 67 9.18 -17.26 -5.79
N GLN A 68 10.23 -16.57 -5.44
CA GLN A 68 10.70 -15.37 -6.11
C GLN A 68 12.23 -15.33 -6.01
N ASN A 69 12.88 -15.14 -7.12
CA ASN A 69 14.30 -14.80 -7.15
C ASN A 69 14.37 -13.29 -7.13
N ASP A 70 14.75 -12.75 -5.99
CA ASP A 70 14.67 -11.32 -5.76
C ASP A 70 16.05 -10.68 -5.80
N PHE A 71 16.13 -9.64 -6.57
CA PHE A 71 17.27 -8.74 -6.66
C PHE A 71 16.81 -7.30 -6.51
N ASP A 72 15.78 -7.07 -5.73
CA ASP A 72 15.32 -5.73 -5.43
C ASP A 72 16.26 -5.09 -4.41
N GLN A 73 16.73 -3.91 -4.74
CA GLN A 73 17.57 -3.13 -3.85
C GLN A 73 16.69 -2.13 -3.13
N ILE A 74 16.38 -2.47 -1.92
CA ILE A 74 15.45 -1.74 -1.11
C ILE A 74 16.08 -0.45 -0.64
N ASN A 75 15.26 0.61 -0.67
CA ASN A 75 15.62 1.92 -0.16
C ASN A 75 16.16 1.83 1.26
N VAL A 76 17.43 2.09 1.43
CA VAL A 76 18.11 2.06 2.71
C VAL A 76 17.97 3.42 3.37
N THR A 77 16.83 3.65 4.00
CA THR A 77 16.63 4.83 4.85
C THR A 77 17.41 4.63 6.15
N GLY A 78 18.23 5.60 6.53
CA GLY A 78 19.03 5.51 7.78
C GLY A 78 20.53 5.49 7.55
N VAL A 79 20.99 5.27 6.33
CA VAL A 79 22.34 5.65 5.91
C VAL A 79 22.31 7.13 5.55
N PRO A 80 23.29 7.95 5.95
CA PRO A 80 23.40 9.30 5.43
C PRO A 80 23.35 9.30 3.91
N GLY A 81 22.34 9.95 3.32
CA GLY A 81 22.10 9.93 1.87
C GLY A 81 21.53 8.62 1.33
N GLY A 82 20.77 7.86 2.11
CA GLY A 82 20.25 6.54 1.77
C GLY A 82 19.75 6.42 0.33
N THR A 83 20.21 5.37 -0.35
CA THR A 83 19.91 5.14 -1.77
C THR A 83 19.59 3.69 -2.04
N ASN A 84 18.81 3.48 -3.08
CA ASN A 84 18.56 2.19 -3.69
C ASN A 84 19.16 2.12 -5.12
N ASN A 85 19.92 3.11 -5.53
CA ASN A 85 20.62 3.15 -6.79
C ASN A 85 22.04 2.60 -6.63
N GLN A 86 22.40 1.52 -7.33
CA GLN A 86 23.75 0.96 -7.32
C GLN A 86 24.83 1.93 -7.82
N ASN A 87 24.44 2.89 -8.65
CA ASN A 87 25.35 3.93 -9.12
C ASN A 87 25.48 5.10 -8.12
N GLY A 88 24.88 4.96 -6.94
CA GLY A 88 24.98 5.92 -5.86
C GLY A 88 23.96 7.04 -5.88
N ARG A 89 24.02 7.87 -4.86
CA ARG A 89 23.18 9.06 -4.70
C ARG A 89 23.98 10.22 -4.14
N PHE A 90 23.92 11.33 -4.84
CA PHE A 90 24.40 12.63 -4.36
C PHE A 90 23.25 13.42 -3.73
N GLU A 91 23.53 14.05 -2.59
CA GLU A 91 22.65 15.04 -1.96
C GLU A 91 23.35 16.38 -1.86
N PHE A 92 22.68 17.42 -2.33
CA PHE A 92 23.13 18.80 -2.27
C PHE A 92 22.15 19.59 -1.41
N ASN A 93 22.64 20.10 -0.27
CA ASN A 93 21.88 20.89 0.68
C ASN A 93 22.46 22.31 0.74
N ASP A 94 21.68 23.28 1.27
CA ASP A 94 22.14 24.66 1.45
C ASP A 94 23.34 24.73 2.39
N LEU A 95 23.30 23.94 3.47
CA LEU A 95 24.38 23.85 4.47
C LEU A 95 25.05 22.47 4.41
N ARG A 96 26.34 22.43 4.69
CA ARG A 96 27.19 21.22 4.62
C ARG A 96 27.85 20.89 5.96
N GLY A 97 27.14 21.10 7.08
CA GLY A 97 27.62 20.69 8.39
C GLY A 97 28.98 21.29 8.80
N GLY A 98 29.21 22.57 8.50
CA GLY A 98 30.46 23.28 8.80
C GLY A 98 31.50 23.21 7.67
N ALA A 99 31.30 22.43 6.62
CA ALA A 99 32.16 22.44 5.43
C ALA A 99 31.85 23.65 4.52
N PRO A 100 32.80 24.08 3.65
CA PRO A 100 32.58 25.16 2.71
C PRO A 100 31.30 24.96 1.89
N THR A 101 30.49 26.02 1.78
CA THR A 101 29.20 26.00 1.07
C THR A 101 28.95 27.35 0.41
N SER A 102 28.22 27.34 -0.71
CA SER A 102 27.68 28.56 -1.33
C SER A 102 26.46 29.12 -0.60
N GLY A 103 25.87 28.37 0.34
CA GLY A 103 24.63 28.71 1.03
C GLY A 103 23.36 28.34 0.27
N LEU A 104 23.45 27.84 -0.97
CA LEU A 104 22.33 27.42 -1.81
C LEU A 104 22.58 26.03 -2.41
N ALA A 105 21.64 25.12 -2.24
CA ALA A 105 21.76 23.73 -2.70
C ALA A 105 22.03 23.64 -4.23
N ILE A 106 21.36 24.45 -5.02
CA ILE A 106 21.54 24.47 -6.47
C ILE A 106 22.94 24.97 -6.87
N ALA A 107 23.46 25.99 -6.19
CA ALA A 107 24.81 26.48 -6.43
C ALA A 107 25.87 25.46 -5.94
N ASN A 108 25.62 24.79 -4.81
CA ASN A 108 26.47 23.71 -4.35
C ASN A 108 26.49 22.56 -5.39
N ALA A 109 25.34 22.22 -6.00
CA ALA A 109 25.28 21.22 -7.06
C ALA A 109 26.07 21.64 -8.30
N ALA A 110 25.98 22.91 -8.74
CA ALA A 110 26.75 23.45 -9.86
C ALA A 110 28.28 23.43 -9.60
N LEU A 111 28.67 23.60 -8.34
CA LEU A 111 30.08 23.55 -7.91
C LEU A 111 30.56 22.11 -7.59
N GLY A 112 29.67 21.10 -7.67
CA GLY A 112 29.97 19.73 -7.29
C GLY A 112 30.12 19.51 -5.78
N LEU A 113 29.72 20.45 -4.94
CA LEU A 113 29.90 20.42 -3.47
C LEU A 113 28.75 19.62 -2.82
N PHE A 114 28.83 18.30 -2.78
CA PHE A 114 27.78 17.48 -2.17
C PHE A 114 27.83 17.49 -0.64
N SER A 115 26.69 17.39 -0.01
CA SER A 115 26.56 17.18 1.44
C SER A 115 26.78 15.72 1.81
N THR A 116 26.24 14.81 0.99
CA THR A 116 26.40 13.36 1.18
C THR A 116 26.43 12.68 -0.19
N TYR A 117 27.32 11.72 -0.35
CA TYR A 117 27.26 10.69 -1.39
C TYR A 117 27.15 9.33 -0.71
N ALA A 118 26.18 8.52 -1.12
CA ALA A 118 25.99 7.18 -0.59
C ALA A 118 25.95 6.15 -1.72
N GLU A 119 26.47 4.98 -1.45
CA GLU A 119 26.52 3.87 -2.39
C GLU A 119 26.20 2.55 -1.68
N ILE A 120 25.45 1.70 -2.35
CA ILE A 120 25.23 0.32 -1.94
C ILE A 120 26.16 -0.59 -2.74
N GLY A 121 26.76 -1.53 -2.06
CA GLY A 121 27.64 -2.51 -2.69
C GLY A 121 26.86 -3.64 -3.39
N PRO A 122 27.59 -4.56 -4.01
CA PRO A 122 27.01 -5.69 -4.74
C PRO A 122 26.17 -6.57 -3.81
N ARG A 123 25.03 -7.01 -4.33
CA ARG A 123 24.11 -7.93 -3.69
C ARG A 123 23.88 -9.14 -4.59
N SER A 124 23.86 -10.33 -4.02
CA SER A 124 23.46 -11.54 -4.74
C SER A 124 21.94 -11.67 -4.77
N TYR A 125 21.41 -12.39 -5.76
CA TYR A 125 20.01 -12.80 -5.75
C TYR A 125 19.66 -13.52 -4.45
N THR A 126 18.44 -13.32 -3.98
CA THR A 126 17.88 -14.09 -2.87
C THR A 126 16.73 -14.94 -3.42
N PRO A 127 16.94 -16.25 -3.62
CA PRO A 127 15.89 -17.14 -4.11
C PRO A 127 14.95 -17.56 -3.00
N TYR A 128 13.89 -16.78 -2.77
CA TYR A 128 12.86 -17.06 -1.78
C TYR A 128 11.94 -18.21 -2.21
N ARG A 129 11.60 -19.09 -1.29
CA ARG A 129 10.67 -20.22 -1.53
C ARG A 129 9.74 -20.42 -0.34
N SER A 130 8.50 -20.81 -0.67
CA SER A 130 7.47 -21.23 0.30
C SER A 130 6.68 -22.40 -0.25
N GLN A 131 6.03 -23.14 0.64
CA GLN A 131 5.15 -24.25 0.31
C GLN A 131 3.83 -24.11 1.04
N MET A 132 2.77 -24.54 0.36
CA MET A 132 1.42 -24.57 0.90
C MET A 132 0.72 -25.84 0.45
N PHE A 133 -0.04 -26.43 1.36
CA PHE A 133 -0.95 -27.54 1.09
C PHE A 133 -2.34 -27.17 1.60
N GLU A 134 -3.33 -27.28 0.74
CA GLU A 134 -4.71 -27.03 1.09
C GLU A 134 -5.58 -28.24 0.81
N TYR A 135 -6.62 -28.39 1.62
CA TYR A 135 -7.65 -29.39 1.42
C TYR A 135 -9.01 -28.81 1.79
N PHE A 136 -10.05 -29.31 1.16
CA PHE A 136 -11.40 -28.90 1.49
C PHE A 136 -12.40 -30.05 1.33
N ALA A 137 -13.49 -29.95 2.08
CA ALA A 137 -14.69 -30.74 1.89
C ALA A 137 -15.90 -29.81 1.94
N GLN A 138 -16.84 -30.03 1.05
CA GLN A 138 -18.06 -29.24 0.94
C GLN A 138 -19.23 -30.14 0.52
N ASP A 139 -20.38 -29.93 1.15
CA ASP A 139 -21.66 -30.47 0.73
C ASP A 139 -22.60 -29.36 0.25
N SER A 140 -23.17 -29.56 -0.91
CA SER A 140 -24.22 -28.73 -1.48
C SER A 140 -25.53 -29.50 -1.38
N TRP A 141 -26.26 -29.27 -0.31
CA TRP A 141 -27.45 -30.03 0.07
C TRP A 141 -28.73 -29.30 -0.33
N ARG A 142 -29.52 -29.92 -1.22
CA ARG A 142 -30.89 -29.47 -1.54
C ARG A 142 -31.85 -30.06 -0.50
N VAL A 143 -32.05 -29.32 0.60
CA VAL A 143 -32.93 -29.73 1.72
C VAL A 143 -34.38 -29.88 1.25
N THR A 144 -34.84 -28.91 0.44
CA THR A 144 -36.13 -28.91 -0.25
C THR A 144 -36.00 -28.31 -1.63
N ASN A 145 -37.07 -28.30 -2.42
CA ASN A 145 -37.07 -27.61 -3.72
C ASN A 145 -36.84 -26.08 -3.59
N LYS A 146 -37.03 -25.50 -2.41
CA LYS A 146 -36.88 -24.07 -2.13
C LYS A 146 -35.66 -23.73 -1.29
N LEU A 147 -35.10 -24.70 -0.56
CA LEU A 147 -33.97 -24.47 0.36
C LEU A 147 -32.76 -25.27 -0.05
N LYS A 148 -31.66 -24.58 -0.29
CA LYS A 148 -30.34 -25.13 -0.53
C LYS A 148 -29.37 -24.65 0.53
N LEU A 149 -28.57 -25.55 1.09
CA LEU A 149 -27.49 -25.28 2.03
C LEU A 149 -26.14 -25.63 1.39
N GLU A 150 -25.14 -24.85 1.69
CA GLU A 150 -23.74 -25.09 1.36
C GLU A 150 -22.97 -25.19 2.68
N LEU A 151 -22.42 -26.36 2.97
CA LEU A 151 -21.74 -26.66 4.23
C LEU A 151 -20.35 -27.19 3.92
N GLY A 152 -19.32 -26.53 4.42
CA GLY A 152 -17.97 -26.95 4.12
C GLY A 152 -16.92 -26.33 5.03
N PHE A 153 -15.70 -26.79 4.82
CA PHE A 153 -14.51 -26.22 5.45
C PHE A 153 -13.32 -26.30 4.49
N ARG A 154 -12.32 -25.47 4.77
CA ARG A 154 -11.02 -25.49 4.10
C ARG A 154 -9.92 -25.49 5.13
N GLY A 155 -9.00 -26.45 5.02
CA GLY A 155 -7.78 -26.50 5.80
C GLY A 155 -6.58 -26.06 4.96
N THR A 156 -5.68 -25.33 5.56
CA THR A 156 -4.44 -24.85 4.92
C THR A 156 -3.27 -25.14 5.85
N TRP A 157 -2.24 -25.78 5.31
CA TRP A 157 -0.93 -25.94 5.91
C TRP A 157 0.07 -25.16 5.07
N MET A 158 0.93 -24.33 5.70
CA MET A 158 1.89 -23.51 4.98
C MET A 158 3.14 -23.22 5.79
N ASN A 159 4.23 -22.84 5.08
CA ASN A 159 5.36 -22.22 5.75
C ASN A 159 4.95 -20.83 6.27
N GLY A 160 5.47 -20.43 7.42
CA GLY A 160 5.18 -19.12 8.01
C GLY A 160 5.67 -17.97 7.16
N TYR A 161 6.91 -18.08 6.64
CA TYR A 161 7.52 -17.06 5.77
C TYR A 161 8.27 -17.70 4.61
N TYR A 162 8.61 -16.91 3.60
CA TYR A 162 9.51 -17.32 2.53
C TYR A 162 10.94 -17.45 3.07
N ARG A 163 11.65 -18.45 2.55
CA ARG A 163 13.02 -18.80 2.96
C ARG A 163 13.96 -18.70 1.78
N SER A 164 15.18 -18.20 2.01
CA SER A 164 16.20 -18.22 0.97
C SER A 164 16.77 -19.64 0.79
N LEU A 165 16.79 -20.12 -0.47
CA LEU A 165 17.48 -21.36 -0.81
C LEU A 165 19.00 -21.25 -0.68
N TRP A 166 19.56 -20.05 -0.75
CA TRP A 166 21.01 -19.82 -0.66
C TRP A 166 21.45 -19.44 0.76
N GLY A 167 20.51 -19.19 1.67
CA GLY A 167 20.80 -18.79 3.05
C GLY A 167 21.19 -17.32 3.21
N ASN A 168 21.10 -16.51 2.16
CA ASN A 168 21.43 -15.08 2.20
C ASN A 168 20.25 -14.24 2.71
N MET A 169 19.96 -14.39 3.98
CA MET A 169 18.96 -13.59 4.73
C MET A 169 19.50 -13.36 6.14
N ALA A 170 19.35 -12.15 6.65
CA ALA A 170 19.69 -11.84 8.02
C ALA A 170 18.48 -11.26 8.76
N VAL A 171 18.33 -11.59 10.02
CA VAL A 171 17.20 -11.23 10.89
C VAL A 171 17.73 -10.65 12.19
N PHE A 172 17.04 -9.67 12.75
CA PHE A 172 17.30 -9.15 14.08
C PHE A 172 16.26 -9.71 15.06
N ASP A 173 16.74 -10.27 16.17
CA ASP A 173 15.89 -10.70 17.29
C ASP A 173 16.30 -9.94 18.57
N PRO A 174 15.42 -9.12 19.17
CA PRO A 174 15.70 -8.42 20.41
C PRO A 174 16.17 -9.32 21.55
N LYS A 175 15.75 -10.60 21.56
CA LYS A 175 16.13 -11.58 22.60
C LYS A 175 17.58 -12.03 22.49
N LEU A 176 18.19 -11.86 21.33
CA LEU A 176 19.60 -12.18 21.10
C LEU A 176 20.51 -10.97 21.32
N TYR A 177 19.96 -9.77 21.56
CA TYR A 177 20.73 -8.58 21.81
C TYR A 177 21.32 -8.61 23.24
N ASP A 178 22.63 -8.59 23.34
CA ASP A 178 23.38 -8.55 24.59
C ASP A 178 23.84 -7.12 24.88
N PRO A 179 23.30 -6.44 25.90
CA PRO A 179 23.71 -5.08 26.24
C PRO A 179 25.22 -4.93 26.55
N SER A 180 25.86 -6.01 27.01
CA SER A 180 27.31 -5.99 27.31
C SER A 180 28.18 -5.94 26.05
N GLN A 181 27.65 -6.40 24.92
CA GLN A 181 28.29 -6.41 23.60
C GLN A 181 27.80 -5.27 22.71
N ALA A 182 27.04 -4.33 23.27
CA ALA A 182 26.47 -3.22 22.53
C ALA A 182 27.55 -2.38 21.82
N ALA A 183 27.25 -1.91 20.64
CA ALA A 183 28.12 -0.98 19.94
C ALA A 183 28.30 0.31 20.74
N VAL A 184 29.52 0.77 20.85
CA VAL A 184 29.87 2.07 21.43
C VAL A 184 29.77 3.12 20.34
N LEU A 185 29.00 4.17 20.61
CA LEU A 185 28.73 5.23 19.63
C LEU A 185 29.31 6.56 20.13
N ASP A 186 29.80 7.34 19.18
CA ASP A 186 30.09 8.76 19.45
C ASP A 186 28.80 9.52 19.73
N ARG A 187 28.77 10.30 20.81
CA ARG A 187 27.56 10.97 21.27
C ARG A 187 27.04 12.02 20.28
N ALA A 188 27.93 12.76 19.65
CA ALA A 188 27.57 13.90 18.79
C ALA A 188 27.24 13.44 17.36
N THR A 189 28.03 12.51 16.81
CA THR A 189 27.88 12.05 15.42
C THR A 189 27.01 10.81 15.27
N GLY A 190 26.86 10.01 16.34
CA GLY A 190 26.16 8.72 16.30
C GLY A 190 26.97 7.62 15.61
N ASN A 191 28.23 7.87 15.22
CA ASN A 191 29.06 6.88 14.56
C ASN A 191 29.51 5.78 15.53
N VAL A 192 29.66 4.56 15.01
CA VAL A 192 30.16 3.42 15.76
C VAL A 192 31.67 3.58 15.97
N ILE A 193 32.12 3.59 17.22
CA ILE A 193 33.53 3.65 17.60
C ILE A 193 34.08 2.23 17.76
N SER A 194 33.32 1.34 18.42
CA SER A 194 33.74 -0.03 18.74
C SER A 194 32.51 -0.90 19.05
N GLY A 195 32.76 -2.14 19.42
CA GLY A 195 31.71 -3.09 19.81
C GLY A 195 31.10 -3.89 18.66
N ASN A 196 30.13 -4.72 18.98
CA ASN A 196 29.53 -5.65 18.00
C ASN A 196 28.41 -4.99 17.20
N ARG A 197 28.64 -4.74 15.92
CA ARG A 197 27.66 -4.15 14.98
C ARG A 197 26.56 -5.11 14.56
N PHE A 198 26.72 -6.40 14.80
CA PHE A 198 25.75 -7.44 14.48
C PHE A 198 25.12 -8.04 15.74
N ASN A 199 25.19 -7.32 16.86
CA ASN A 199 24.60 -7.74 18.12
C ASN A 199 23.08 -7.87 17.99
N GLY A 200 22.51 -9.06 18.28
CA GLY A 200 21.10 -9.38 18.06
C GLY A 200 20.77 -9.86 16.65
N VAL A 201 21.73 -9.81 15.70
CA VAL A 201 21.55 -10.30 14.32
C VAL A 201 21.88 -11.78 14.25
N TYR A 202 21.08 -12.52 13.50
CA TYR A 202 21.36 -13.90 13.15
C TYR A 202 21.03 -14.22 11.69
N ILE A 203 21.71 -15.23 11.17
CA ILE A 203 21.46 -15.82 9.86
C ILE A 203 20.77 -17.17 10.11
N PRO A 204 19.55 -17.39 9.60
CA PRO A 204 18.80 -18.62 9.86
C PRO A 204 19.48 -19.86 9.32
N GLY A 205 19.73 -20.83 10.17
CA GLY A 205 20.34 -22.12 9.84
C GLY A 205 21.53 -22.48 10.71
N THR A 206 21.94 -23.76 10.72
CA THR A 206 23.13 -24.26 11.40
C THR A 206 24.37 -24.23 10.51
N SER A 207 24.16 -24.15 9.20
CA SER A 207 25.18 -24.03 8.17
C SER A 207 24.62 -23.31 6.95
N PHE A 208 25.49 -22.73 6.16
CA PHE A 208 25.06 -22.21 4.86
C PHE A 208 24.76 -23.34 3.88
N PRO A 209 23.65 -23.25 3.12
CA PRO A 209 23.34 -24.22 2.08
C PRO A 209 24.44 -24.28 1.00
N ASN A 210 24.75 -25.47 0.52
CA ASN A 210 25.71 -25.64 -0.58
C ASN A 210 25.31 -24.86 -1.84
N ALA A 211 24.02 -24.68 -2.06
CA ALA A 211 23.51 -23.88 -3.17
C ALA A 211 23.90 -22.39 -3.11
N GLY A 212 24.31 -21.86 -1.98
CA GLY A 212 24.79 -20.49 -1.82
C GLY A 212 26.27 -20.31 -2.12
N ARG A 213 27.05 -21.40 -2.08
CA ARG A 213 28.50 -21.36 -2.32
C ARG A 213 28.83 -21.02 -3.79
N GLY A 214 29.83 -20.17 -3.99
CA GLY A 214 30.19 -19.62 -5.30
C GLY A 214 29.18 -18.64 -5.90
N ARG A 215 28.11 -18.28 -5.12
CA ARG A 215 27.07 -17.35 -5.56
C ARG A 215 26.87 -16.15 -4.62
N VAL A 216 27.22 -16.34 -3.35
CA VAL A 216 27.08 -15.30 -2.32
C VAL A 216 28.43 -15.07 -1.67
N PRO A 217 29.12 -13.96 -1.98
CA PRO A 217 30.51 -13.72 -1.48
C PRO A 217 30.60 -13.75 0.05
N VAL A 218 29.56 -13.30 0.75
CA VAL A 218 29.48 -13.34 2.22
C VAL A 218 29.55 -14.78 2.76
N ILE A 219 28.95 -15.74 2.06
CA ILE A 219 28.99 -17.17 2.43
C ILE A 219 30.40 -17.76 2.21
N ASP A 220 31.00 -17.38 1.10
CA ASP A 220 32.31 -17.90 0.71
C ASP A 220 33.45 -17.35 1.60
N SER A 221 33.28 -16.14 2.14
CA SER A 221 34.26 -15.52 3.03
C SER A 221 34.40 -16.23 4.39
N GLY A 222 33.37 -16.94 4.85
CA GLY A 222 33.34 -17.57 6.17
C GLY A 222 33.29 -16.60 7.37
N ASN A 223 33.38 -15.31 7.14
CA ASN A 223 33.48 -14.28 8.21
C ASN A 223 32.25 -14.17 9.11
N PHE A 224 31.09 -14.65 8.66
CA PHE A 224 29.80 -14.51 9.35
C PHE A 224 29.19 -15.84 9.80
N ASN A 225 30.00 -16.91 9.85
CA ASN A 225 29.56 -18.22 10.35
C ASN A 225 29.09 -18.15 11.81
N ASN A 226 29.63 -17.23 12.59
CA ASN A 226 29.23 -16.96 13.98
C ASN A 226 27.82 -16.39 14.13
N LEU A 227 27.21 -15.90 13.06
CA LEU A 227 25.82 -15.42 13.03
C LEU A 227 24.80 -16.53 12.72
N LEU A 228 25.25 -17.70 12.30
CA LEU A 228 24.36 -18.82 12.00
C LEU A 228 23.67 -19.31 13.27
N ARG A 229 22.33 -19.37 13.26
CA ARG A 229 21.52 -19.87 14.38
C ARG A 229 20.25 -20.54 13.87
N ASN A 230 19.81 -21.56 14.58
CA ASN A 230 18.44 -22.03 14.43
C ASN A 230 17.46 -20.97 14.97
N GLY A 231 16.56 -20.54 14.14
CA GLY A 231 15.47 -19.67 14.57
C GLY A 231 14.48 -20.39 15.51
N PRO A 232 13.53 -19.66 16.12
CA PRO A 232 12.46 -20.24 16.92
C PRO A 232 11.74 -21.34 16.13
N GLY A 233 11.61 -22.54 16.71
CA GLY A 233 11.01 -23.70 16.05
C GLY A 233 11.92 -24.47 15.10
N GLY A 234 13.26 -24.28 15.16
CA GLY A 234 14.26 -25.06 14.43
C GLY A 234 14.44 -24.70 12.97
N VAL A 235 13.57 -23.90 12.39
CA VAL A 235 13.64 -23.42 11.00
C VAL A 235 13.16 -21.96 10.97
N PHE A 236 13.91 -21.14 10.24
CA PHE A 236 13.62 -19.72 10.09
C PHE A 236 12.21 -19.38 9.65
N PRO A 237 11.74 -18.24 10.13
CA PRO A 237 11.77 -17.76 11.53
C PRO A 237 10.58 -18.28 12.30
N ALA A 238 9.61 -18.89 11.63
CA ALA A 238 8.39 -19.37 12.22
C ALA A 238 8.14 -20.83 11.82
N PRO A 239 7.55 -21.64 12.71
CA PRO A 239 7.14 -22.99 12.39
C PRO A 239 6.09 -22.98 11.27
N ASN A 240 5.91 -24.14 10.66
CA ASN A 240 4.81 -24.35 9.74
C ASN A 240 3.47 -24.12 10.46
N GLN A 241 2.55 -23.51 9.77
CA GLN A 241 1.23 -23.16 10.30
C GLN A 241 0.15 -24.04 9.68
N HIS A 242 -0.83 -24.38 10.47
CA HIS A 242 -2.02 -25.10 10.02
C HIS A 242 -3.26 -24.44 10.59
N ASP A 243 -4.27 -24.25 9.75
CA ASP A 243 -5.55 -23.68 10.17
C ASP A 243 -6.70 -24.21 9.32
N VAL A 244 -7.89 -24.20 9.90
CA VAL A 244 -9.12 -24.67 9.26
C VAL A 244 -10.20 -23.60 9.42
N VAL A 245 -10.86 -23.26 8.33
CA VAL A 245 -11.90 -22.24 8.30
C VAL A 245 -13.19 -22.77 7.69
N PRO A 246 -14.36 -22.35 8.21
CA PRO A 246 -15.67 -22.78 7.71
C PRO A 246 -16.06 -22.04 6.43
N ARG A 247 -16.96 -22.67 5.67
CA ARG A 247 -17.68 -22.09 4.54
C ARG A 247 -19.13 -22.53 4.59
N LEU A 248 -20.01 -21.59 4.87
CA LEU A 248 -21.43 -21.81 5.07
C LEU A 248 -22.22 -20.93 4.10
N GLY A 249 -23.26 -21.49 3.52
CA GLY A 249 -24.14 -20.76 2.64
C GLY A 249 -25.57 -21.28 2.70
N MET A 250 -26.50 -20.39 2.42
CA MET A 250 -27.93 -20.71 2.33
C MET A 250 -28.55 -19.94 1.17
N ALA A 251 -29.41 -20.60 0.42
CA ALA A 251 -30.31 -19.97 -0.56
C ALA A 251 -31.73 -20.47 -0.33
N TYR A 252 -32.65 -19.53 -0.10
CA TYR A 252 -34.06 -19.84 0.15
C TYR A 252 -34.96 -19.08 -0.82
N GLN A 253 -35.70 -19.83 -1.64
CA GLN A 253 -36.70 -19.29 -2.55
C GLN A 253 -38.01 -19.12 -1.79
N ILE A 254 -38.30 -17.88 -1.33
CA ILE A 254 -39.50 -17.54 -0.57
C ILE A 254 -40.73 -17.70 -1.47
N THR A 255 -40.70 -17.04 -2.63
CA THR A 255 -41.70 -17.15 -3.68
C THR A 255 -41.03 -17.36 -5.04
N SER A 256 -41.77 -17.48 -6.12
CA SER A 256 -41.19 -17.52 -7.49
C SER A 256 -40.48 -16.23 -7.91
N LYS A 257 -40.70 -15.14 -7.17
CA LYS A 257 -40.11 -13.82 -7.43
C LYS A 257 -39.10 -13.39 -6.38
N ASP A 258 -39.07 -14.03 -5.22
CA ASP A 258 -38.28 -13.61 -4.06
C ASP A 258 -37.28 -14.69 -3.65
N VAL A 259 -36.01 -14.30 -3.50
CA VAL A 259 -34.93 -15.18 -3.04
C VAL A 259 -34.16 -14.48 -1.92
N PHE A 260 -33.94 -15.21 -0.85
CA PHE A 260 -33.02 -14.81 0.23
C PHE A 260 -31.77 -15.67 0.18
N ARG A 261 -30.60 -15.05 0.32
CA ARG A 261 -29.30 -15.72 0.38
C ARG A 261 -28.54 -15.21 1.60
N ALA A 262 -27.84 -16.12 2.27
CA ALA A 262 -26.90 -15.75 3.32
C ALA A 262 -25.63 -16.60 3.20
N GLY A 263 -24.51 -16.05 3.58
CA GLY A 263 -23.23 -16.73 3.53
C GLY A 263 -22.30 -16.27 4.65
N PHE A 264 -21.46 -17.19 5.08
CA PHE A 264 -20.33 -16.94 5.98
C PHE A 264 -19.14 -17.78 5.52
N GLY A 265 -17.96 -17.17 5.39
CA GLY A 265 -16.75 -17.88 5.00
C GLY A 265 -15.51 -17.34 5.67
N GLY A 266 -14.67 -18.27 6.12
CA GLY A 266 -13.31 -17.98 6.54
C GLY A 266 -12.33 -18.14 5.37
N PHE A 267 -11.31 -17.29 5.35
CA PHE A 267 -10.26 -17.28 4.35
C PHE A 267 -8.91 -17.12 5.04
N ILE A 268 -7.93 -17.86 4.55
CA ILE A 268 -6.55 -17.82 5.03
C ILE A 268 -5.72 -17.16 3.92
N SER A 269 -4.93 -16.15 4.29
CA SER A 269 -4.00 -15.53 3.37
C SER A 269 -2.61 -16.13 3.58
N ARG A 270 -1.97 -16.57 2.50
CA ARG A 270 -0.56 -16.93 2.56
C ARG A 270 0.30 -15.68 2.81
N PRO A 271 1.50 -15.84 3.42
CA PRO A 271 2.43 -14.73 3.53
C PRO A 271 2.80 -14.21 2.13
N GLY A 272 2.91 -12.92 1.99
CA GLY A 272 3.46 -12.31 0.79
C GLY A 272 4.98 -12.51 0.72
N VAL A 273 5.54 -12.63 -0.47
CA VAL A 273 7.01 -12.63 -0.60
C VAL A 273 7.60 -11.31 -0.10
N TYR A 274 6.85 -10.21 -0.21
CA TYR A 274 7.23 -8.89 0.30
C TYR A 274 7.45 -8.87 1.83
N ASP A 275 6.94 -9.85 2.58
CA ASP A 275 7.18 -9.99 4.02
C ASP A 275 8.64 -10.38 4.30
N SER A 276 9.27 -11.09 3.38
CA SER A 276 10.63 -11.61 3.52
C SER A 276 11.68 -10.92 2.63
N VAL A 277 11.26 -10.25 1.56
CA VAL A 277 12.12 -9.75 0.49
C VAL A 277 13.26 -8.83 1.00
N PHE A 278 13.01 -8.08 2.06
CA PHE A 278 13.98 -7.16 2.63
C PHE A 278 15.11 -7.84 3.40
N LEU A 279 14.92 -9.06 3.83
CA LEU A 279 15.88 -9.76 4.67
C LEU A 279 17.18 -10.12 3.92
N GLY A 280 17.09 -10.31 2.60
CA GLY A 280 18.23 -10.53 1.73
C GLY A 280 19.05 -9.26 1.44
N GLY A 281 18.48 -8.08 1.67
CA GLY A 281 19.16 -6.78 1.60
C GLY A 281 19.73 -6.31 2.94
N ASN A 282 19.55 -7.04 4.02
CA ASN A 282 20.15 -6.71 5.29
C ASN A 282 21.67 -6.94 5.29
N PRO A 283 22.44 -6.14 6.02
CA PRO A 283 23.81 -6.49 6.35
C PRO A 283 23.92 -7.89 7.01
N PRO A 284 24.92 -8.70 6.69
CA PRO A 284 26.09 -8.40 5.86
C PRO A 284 25.89 -8.61 4.35
N PHE A 285 24.71 -9.03 3.87
CA PHE A 285 24.50 -9.44 2.47
C PHE A 285 24.46 -8.26 1.49
N GLN A 286 24.25 -7.05 1.96
CA GLN A 286 24.32 -5.83 1.16
C GLN A 286 25.15 -4.78 1.90
N PRO A 287 26.44 -4.61 1.55
CA PRO A 287 27.27 -3.58 2.16
C PRO A 287 26.83 -2.18 1.69
N MET A 288 27.07 -1.19 2.55
CA MET A 288 26.73 0.20 2.31
C MET A 288 27.88 1.10 2.73
N ALA A 289 28.10 2.18 1.99
CA ALA A 289 29.07 3.19 2.31
C ALA A 289 28.56 4.59 1.99
N SER A 290 29.05 5.58 2.72
CA SER A 290 28.75 6.98 2.42
C SER A 290 29.98 7.87 2.64
N VAL A 291 29.98 9.00 1.92
CA VAL A 291 30.96 10.08 2.09
C VAL A 291 30.20 11.35 2.39
N SER A 292 30.64 12.12 3.37
CA SER A 292 30.03 13.42 3.69
C SER A 292 30.95 14.55 3.24
N ASN A 293 30.34 15.62 2.73
CA ASN A 293 31.01 16.90 2.45
C ASN A 293 32.17 16.81 1.43
N GLY A 294 32.00 15.97 0.40
CA GLY A 294 32.98 15.83 -0.67
C GLY A 294 32.73 16.74 -1.88
N ILE A 295 33.48 16.48 -2.94
CA ILE A 295 33.38 17.11 -4.24
C ILE A 295 33.07 16.03 -5.28
N ALA A 296 32.14 16.31 -6.21
CA ALA A 296 31.65 15.30 -7.15
C ALA A 296 32.72 14.74 -8.10
N ASP A 297 33.72 15.54 -8.47
CA ASP A 297 34.82 15.11 -9.33
C ASP A 297 35.78 14.12 -8.64
N ASN A 298 35.84 14.18 -7.32
CA ASN A 298 36.59 13.24 -6.50
C ASN A 298 35.82 13.00 -5.21
N PRO A 299 34.84 12.12 -5.20
CA PRO A 299 34.08 11.80 -4.01
C PRO A 299 34.90 11.12 -2.92
N GLY A 300 36.16 10.74 -3.20
CA GLY A 300 37.09 10.16 -2.26
C GLY A 300 37.35 11.07 -1.07
N GLY A 301 36.54 10.98 -0.08
CA GLY A 301 36.74 11.47 1.29
C GLY A 301 36.91 10.26 2.22
N ALA A 302 36.81 10.49 3.52
CA ALA A 302 36.75 9.38 4.46
C ALA A 302 35.48 8.57 4.19
N VAL A 303 35.65 7.42 3.51
CA VAL A 303 34.57 6.45 3.32
C VAL A 303 34.12 5.99 4.69
N ARG A 304 32.86 6.22 4.98
CA ARG A 304 32.25 5.87 6.25
C ARG A 304 31.42 4.60 6.09
N THR A 305 31.81 3.58 6.79
CA THR A 305 31.02 2.35 6.99
C THR A 305 30.64 2.20 8.47
N ASN A 306 31.07 3.13 9.31
CA ASN A 306 30.90 3.10 10.76
C ASN A 306 29.62 3.76 11.28
N PHE A 307 28.66 4.04 10.43
CA PHE A 307 27.33 4.52 10.86
C PHE A 307 26.45 3.37 11.37
N PRO A 308 25.48 3.62 12.26
CA PRO A 308 24.46 2.64 12.64
C PRO A 308 23.64 2.19 11.45
N GLN A 309 23.50 0.88 11.32
CA GLN A 309 22.88 0.27 10.13
C GLN A 309 21.35 0.27 10.24
N PHE A 310 20.68 0.56 9.13
CA PHE A 310 19.27 0.23 8.97
C PHE A 310 19.13 -1.29 8.85
N PHE A 311 18.14 -1.86 9.54
CA PHE A 311 17.95 -3.30 9.56
C PHE A 311 16.47 -3.64 9.58
N MET A 312 15.97 -4.31 8.54
CA MET A 312 14.59 -4.81 8.52
C MET A 312 14.52 -6.17 9.20
N THR A 313 13.43 -6.40 9.94
CA THR A 313 13.21 -7.70 10.55
C THR A 313 11.75 -8.13 10.46
N ILE A 314 11.46 -9.34 10.88
CA ILE A 314 10.12 -9.91 10.94
C ILE A 314 9.87 -10.48 12.31
N ASP A 315 8.61 -10.45 12.75
CA ASP A 315 8.22 -11.06 14.01
C ASP A 315 8.48 -12.59 13.96
N PRO A 316 9.30 -13.13 14.85
CA PRO A 316 9.52 -14.59 14.91
C PRO A 316 8.23 -15.37 15.23
N VAL A 317 7.22 -14.72 15.79
CA VAL A 317 5.91 -15.31 16.05
C VAL A 317 4.96 -14.99 14.90
N TYR A 318 5.05 -15.77 13.83
CA TYR A 318 4.12 -15.66 12.72
C TYR A 318 2.71 -16.08 13.12
N ARG A 319 1.74 -15.23 12.83
CA ARG A 319 0.31 -15.54 12.95
C ARG A 319 -0.32 -15.50 11.57
N ILE A 320 -1.08 -16.54 11.23
CA ILE A 320 -1.73 -16.65 9.92
C ILE A 320 -2.75 -15.52 9.75
N PRO A 321 -2.62 -14.66 8.72
CA PRO A 321 -3.65 -13.69 8.40
C PRO A 321 -4.95 -14.38 8.00
N ARG A 322 -6.05 -13.96 8.63
CA ARG A 322 -7.39 -14.51 8.42
C ARG A 322 -8.36 -13.42 8.02
N GLY A 323 -9.19 -13.73 7.05
CA GLY A 323 -10.34 -12.93 6.67
C GLY A 323 -11.63 -13.72 6.90
N TYR A 324 -12.66 -13.05 7.41
CA TYR A 324 -14.01 -13.58 7.51
C TYR A 324 -14.94 -12.68 6.72
N ASN A 325 -15.74 -13.26 5.85
CA ASN A 325 -16.74 -12.55 5.08
C ASN A 325 -18.12 -13.13 5.38
N TRP A 326 -19.10 -12.24 5.49
CA TRP A 326 -20.49 -12.64 5.64
C TRP A 326 -21.40 -11.71 4.84
N ASN A 327 -22.53 -12.28 4.42
CA ASN A 327 -23.54 -11.52 3.72
C ASN A 327 -24.96 -12.03 4.02
N ALA A 328 -25.92 -11.14 3.88
CA ALA A 328 -27.34 -11.45 3.81
C ALA A 328 -27.94 -10.62 2.68
N THR A 329 -28.57 -11.28 1.72
CA THR A 329 -29.04 -10.67 0.48
C THR A 329 -30.48 -11.07 0.23
N TYR A 330 -31.34 -10.09 -0.03
CA TYR A 330 -32.70 -10.29 -0.49
C TYR A 330 -32.87 -9.76 -1.90
N GLN A 331 -33.35 -10.60 -2.79
CA GLN A 331 -33.57 -10.27 -4.20
C GLN A 331 -35.05 -10.48 -4.55
N ARG A 332 -35.63 -9.50 -5.28
CA ARG A 332 -37.00 -9.57 -5.78
C ARG A 332 -37.11 -9.14 -7.24
N ASN A 333 -37.83 -9.96 -8.01
CA ASN A 333 -38.29 -9.56 -9.33
C ASN A 333 -39.58 -8.75 -9.19
N ILE A 334 -39.51 -7.44 -9.48
CA ILE A 334 -40.63 -6.51 -9.33
C ILE A 334 -41.49 -6.39 -10.59
N GLY A 335 -41.21 -7.20 -11.59
CA GLY A 335 -41.83 -7.10 -12.94
C GLY A 335 -41.06 -6.15 -13.85
N PHE A 336 -41.59 -5.87 -15.02
CA PHE A 336 -41.00 -4.99 -16.05
C PHE A 336 -39.53 -5.33 -16.37
N GLU A 337 -39.19 -6.63 -16.36
CA GLU A 337 -37.82 -7.13 -16.54
C GLU A 337 -36.81 -6.58 -15.51
N THR A 338 -37.29 -6.16 -14.33
CA THR A 338 -36.50 -5.48 -13.32
C THR A 338 -36.35 -6.34 -12.06
N THR A 339 -35.12 -6.45 -11.60
CA THR A 339 -34.75 -7.10 -10.34
C THR A 339 -34.19 -6.04 -9.40
N VAL A 340 -34.62 -6.10 -8.15
CA VAL A 340 -34.07 -5.31 -7.03
C VAL A 340 -33.39 -6.26 -6.06
N GLU A 341 -32.18 -5.92 -5.66
CA GLU A 341 -31.43 -6.63 -4.64
C GLU A 341 -30.99 -5.68 -3.53
N VAL A 342 -31.20 -6.11 -2.29
CA VAL A 342 -30.73 -5.42 -1.09
C VAL A 342 -29.83 -6.37 -0.33
N ALA A 343 -28.63 -5.92 0.02
CA ALA A 343 -27.66 -6.75 0.70
C ALA A 343 -27.02 -6.01 1.89
N TYR A 344 -26.76 -6.74 2.94
CA TYR A 344 -25.77 -6.39 3.96
C TYR A 344 -24.53 -7.26 3.74
N ILE A 345 -23.36 -6.64 3.63
CA ILE A 345 -22.07 -7.33 3.48
C ILE A 345 -21.12 -6.85 4.56
N GLY A 346 -20.51 -7.79 5.26
CA GLY A 346 -19.48 -7.52 6.24
C GLY A 346 -18.23 -8.35 6.02
N SER A 347 -17.11 -7.81 6.43
CA SER A 347 -15.86 -8.56 6.52
C SER A 347 -15.04 -8.14 7.74
N ALA A 348 -14.22 -9.06 8.25
CA ALA A 348 -13.24 -8.80 9.30
C ALA A 348 -11.92 -9.47 8.93
N GLY A 349 -10.82 -8.73 9.11
CA GLY A 349 -9.46 -9.23 8.97
C GLY A 349 -8.76 -9.27 10.32
N ASN A 350 -8.05 -10.35 10.59
CA ASN A 350 -7.22 -10.51 11.78
C ASN A 350 -5.81 -10.93 11.38
N TYR A 351 -4.84 -10.52 12.21
CA TYR A 351 -3.42 -10.82 12.00
C TYR A 351 -2.90 -10.26 10.66
N LEU A 352 -3.39 -9.08 10.28
CA LEU A 352 -2.90 -8.37 9.10
C LEU A 352 -1.51 -7.79 9.35
N ALA A 353 -0.72 -7.70 8.29
CA ALA A 353 0.64 -7.18 8.35
C ALA A 353 0.67 -5.68 8.62
N ARG A 354 1.63 -5.23 9.46
CA ARG A 354 2.00 -3.84 9.69
C ARG A 354 3.42 -3.73 10.24
N GLU A 355 4.01 -2.55 10.26
CA GLU A 355 5.38 -2.36 10.72
C GLU A 355 5.46 -1.66 12.09
N ARG A 356 6.42 -2.12 12.93
CA ARG A 356 6.81 -1.52 14.20
C ARG A 356 8.31 -1.26 14.20
N ASP A 357 8.75 -0.03 14.48
CA ASP A 357 10.19 0.23 14.70
C ASP A 357 10.60 -0.21 16.10
N LEU A 358 11.36 -1.30 16.18
CA LEU A 358 11.86 -1.81 17.47
C LEU A 358 12.86 -0.86 18.12
N ASN A 359 13.46 0.05 17.35
CA ASN A 359 14.50 0.96 17.80
C ASN A 359 14.00 2.40 18.01
N GLN A 360 12.67 2.60 18.07
CA GLN A 360 12.06 3.88 18.38
C GLN A 360 12.34 4.28 19.84
N LEU A 361 12.58 5.56 20.06
CA LEU A 361 12.73 6.11 21.40
C LEU A 361 11.38 6.31 22.09
N PRO A 362 11.32 6.25 23.45
CA PRO A 362 10.15 6.73 24.19
C PRO A 362 9.85 8.19 23.89
N VAL A 363 8.58 8.56 23.93
CA VAL A 363 8.12 9.93 23.67
C VAL A 363 8.86 10.93 24.58
N GLY A 364 9.26 12.06 23.99
CA GLY A 364 9.97 13.14 24.66
C GLY A 364 11.47 12.94 24.81
N THR A 365 12.04 11.79 24.44
CA THR A 365 13.44 11.47 24.73
C THR A 365 14.42 12.48 24.13
N THR A 366 14.22 12.93 22.88
CA THR A 366 15.17 13.86 22.24
C THR A 366 15.10 15.28 22.81
N PHE A 367 14.04 15.61 23.56
CA PHE A 367 13.85 16.93 24.18
C PHE A 367 14.28 17.00 25.63
N ARG A 368 14.75 15.90 26.22
CA ARG A 368 15.26 15.92 27.59
C ARG A 368 16.56 16.68 27.65
N PRO A 369 16.78 17.55 28.67
CA PRO A 369 17.99 18.36 28.77
C PRO A 369 19.29 17.55 28.75
N GLU A 370 19.32 16.38 29.38
CA GLU A 370 20.46 15.47 29.41
C GLU A 370 20.83 14.92 28.03
N ASN A 371 19.91 14.96 27.08
CA ASN A 371 20.08 14.48 25.71
C ASN A 371 20.42 15.60 24.70
N ALA A 372 20.54 16.84 25.19
CA ALA A 372 20.89 17.96 24.33
C ALA A 372 22.22 17.71 23.60
N GLY A 373 22.25 17.95 22.30
CA GLY A 373 23.41 17.73 21.43
C GLY A 373 23.75 16.26 21.15
N ALA A 374 22.99 15.30 21.68
CA ALA A 374 23.19 13.89 21.38
C ALA A 374 22.57 13.53 20.02
N ASN A 375 23.29 12.75 19.24
CA ASN A 375 22.74 12.14 18.04
C ASN A 375 21.64 11.12 18.41
N VAL A 376 20.57 11.07 17.66
CA VAL A 376 19.44 10.17 17.90
C VAL A 376 19.89 8.70 18.02
N ASN A 377 20.80 8.26 17.17
CA ASN A 377 21.28 6.87 17.18
C ASN A 377 22.04 6.51 18.46
N PHE A 378 22.68 7.49 19.11
CA PHE A 378 23.33 7.28 20.41
C PHE A 378 22.31 6.99 21.53
N LEU A 379 21.09 7.53 21.41
CA LEU A 379 20.01 7.38 22.39
C LEU A 379 19.21 6.07 22.22
N ARG A 380 19.30 5.43 21.06
CA ARG A 380 18.49 4.25 20.72
C ARG A 380 18.80 3.05 21.61
N PRO A 381 17.77 2.23 21.94
CA PRO A 381 17.94 1.06 22.80
C PRO A 381 18.86 -0.01 22.21
N PHE A 382 18.77 -0.27 20.90
CA PHE A 382 19.62 -1.24 20.20
C PHE A 382 20.75 -0.48 19.48
N ARG A 383 21.82 -0.20 20.22
CA ARG A 383 22.98 0.54 19.70
C ARG A 383 23.69 -0.24 18.59
N GLY A 384 24.13 0.46 17.56
CA GLY A 384 24.69 -0.13 16.34
C GLY A 384 23.72 -0.13 15.17
N PHE A 385 22.44 0.09 15.46
CA PHE A 385 21.38 0.21 14.47
C PHE A 385 20.72 1.58 14.48
N SER A 386 20.24 2.03 13.31
CA SER A 386 19.38 3.21 13.19
C SER A 386 17.92 2.79 13.43
N PHE A 387 17.16 2.52 12.38
CA PHE A 387 15.80 1.95 12.48
C PHE A 387 15.87 0.44 12.42
N ILE A 388 14.95 -0.22 13.13
CA ILE A 388 14.71 -1.67 13.02
C ILE A 388 13.21 -1.90 12.80
N PRO A 389 12.68 -1.58 11.61
CA PRO A 389 11.29 -1.91 11.30
C PRO A 389 11.08 -3.42 11.31
N MET A 390 10.17 -3.86 12.16
CA MET A 390 9.72 -5.25 12.26
C MET A 390 8.36 -5.38 11.62
N LEU A 391 8.25 -6.24 10.62
CA LEU A 391 6.97 -6.67 10.09
C LEU A 391 6.29 -7.61 11.10
N GLU A 392 5.12 -7.25 11.58
CA GLU A 392 4.33 -8.05 12.51
C GLU A 392 2.93 -8.31 11.97
N HIS A 393 2.37 -9.47 12.30
CA HIS A 393 1.01 -9.84 11.96
C HIS A 393 0.08 -9.61 13.16
N SER A 394 -0.28 -8.36 13.41
CA SER A 394 -1.08 -7.93 14.57
C SER A 394 -2.22 -6.96 14.20
N GLY A 395 -2.30 -6.59 12.94
CA GLY A 395 -3.33 -5.69 12.43
C GLY A 395 -4.73 -6.32 12.41
N ARG A 396 -5.75 -5.47 12.45
CA ARG A 396 -7.17 -5.83 12.28
C ARG A 396 -7.81 -4.91 11.28
N SER A 397 -8.86 -5.41 10.63
CA SER A 397 -9.76 -4.61 9.79
C SER A 397 -11.20 -5.05 9.97
N GLU A 398 -12.13 -4.13 9.75
CA GLU A 398 -13.56 -4.37 9.74
C GLU A 398 -14.20 -3.58 8.60
N TYR A 399 -15.13 -4.22 7.91
CA TYR A 399 -15.92 -3.58 6.85
C TYR A 399 -17.39 -3.95 7.02
N HIS A 400 -18.25 -2.95 6.89
CA HIS A 400 -19.69 -3.12 6.89
C HIS A 400 -20.29 -2.29 5.77
N SER A 401 -21.23 -2.87 5.03
CA SER A 401 -21.92 -2.16 3.98
C SER A 401 -23.39 -2.57 3.86
N PHE A 402 -24.21 -1.59 3.53
CA PHE A 402 -25.53 -1.76 2.92
C PHE A 402 -25.38 -1.54 1.42
N GLN A 403 -25.94 -2.43 0.62
CA GLN A 403 -25.88 -2.37 -0.84
C GLN A 403 -27.29 -2.47 -1.41
N LEU A 404 -27.58 -1.64 -2.41
CA LEU A 404 -28.80 -1.68 -3.20
C LEU A 404 -28.43 -1.80 -4.67
N GLU A 405 -29.00 -2.77 -5.34
CA GLU A 405 -28.82 -2.97 -6.78
C GLU A 405 -30.20 -3.06 -7.46
N VAL A 406 -30.35 -2.33 -8.57
CA VAL A 406 -31.54 -2.35 -9.42
C VAL A 406 -31.10 -2.60 -10.85
N ASN A 407 -31.50 -3.71 -11.43
CA ASN A 407 -31.14 -4.10 -12.78
C ASN A 407 -32.36 -4.39 -13.62
N ARG A 408 -32.48 -3.72 -14.76
CA ARG A 408 -33.44 -4.04 -15.80
C ARG A 408 -32.75 -4.64 -17.00
N ARG A 409 -33.19 -5.83 -17.39
CA ARG A 409 -32.76 -6.46 -18.65
C ARG A 409 -33.25 -5.65 -19.84
N PHE A 410 -32.50 -5.68 -20.93
CA PHE A 410 -32.91 -4.98 -22.15
C PHE A 410 -34.25 -5.50 -22.65
N ALA A 411 -35.25 -4.65 -22.62
CA ALA A 411 -36.58 -4.94 -23.11
C ALA A 411 -37.26 -3.65 -23.56
N LYS A 412 -37.98 -3.72 -24.68
CA LYS A 412 -38.70 -2.59 -25.29
C LYS A 412 -37.79 -1.35 -25.48
N GLY A 413 -36.53 -1.59 -25.88
CA GLY A 413 -35.57 -0.54 -26.17
C GLY A 413 -34.89 0.10 -24.95
N LEU A 414 -35.07 -0.43 -23.72
CA LEU A 414 -34.49 0.14 -22.52
C LEU A 414 -33.87 -0.93 -21.63
N SER A 415 -32.61 -0.70 -21.22
CA SER A 415 -31.98 -1.36 -20.09
C SER A 415 -31.37 -0.32 -19.17
N TYR A 416 -31.33 -0.58 -17.86
CA TYR A 416 -30.61 0.23 -16.90
C TYR A 416 -30.14 -0.59 -15.70
N GLY A 417 -29.05 -0.10 -15.10
CA GLY A 417 -28.52 -0.58 -13.84
C GLY A 417 -28.27 0.58 -12.88
N PHE A 418 -28.55 0.34 -11.63
CA PHE A 418 -28.19 1.25 -10.54
C PHE A 418 -27.63 0.44 -9.38
N ALA A 419 -26.44 0.80 -8.91
CA ALA A 419 -25.81 0.19 -7.75
C ALA A 419 -25.43 1.30 -6.75
N TYR A 420 -25.80 1.09 -5.50
CA TYR A 420 -25.48 2.01 -4.40
C TYR A 420 -24.89 1.23 -3.23
N THR A 421 -23.80 1.75 -2.69
CA THR A 421 -23.15 1.21 -1.49
C THR A 421 -22.99 2.31 -0.45
N LEU A 422 -23.53 2.05 0.74
CA LEU A 422 -23.22 2.78 1.96
C LEU A 422 -22.30 1.91 2.80
N SER A 423 -21.07 2.35 3.06
CA SER A 423 -20.08 1.49 3.72
C SER A 423 -19.23 2.23 4.74
N LYS A 424 -18.57 1.45 5.58
CA LYS A 424 -17.53 1.89 6.50
C LYS A 424 -16.44 0.83 6.57
N ALA A 425 -15.21 1.21 6.25
CA ALA A 425 -14.02 0.39 6.41
C ALA A 425 -13.14 0.98 7.51
N MET A 426 -12.74 0.15 8.46
CA MET A 426 -11.87 0.51 9.59
C MET A 426 -10.69 -0.45 9.63
N ASP A 427 -9.49 0.03 9.95
CA ASP A 427 -8.31 -0.80 10.11
C ASP A 427 -7.25 -0.19 11.03
N HIS A 428 -6.24 -0.99 11.40
CA HIS A 428 -5.02 -0.51 12.07
C HIS A 428 -3.95 -0.06 11.07
N ALA A 429 -3.99 -0.61 9.85
CA ALA A 429 -3.06 -0.35 8.78
C ALA A 429 -3.76 -0.64 7.46
N SER A 430 -3.75 0.31 6.53
CA SER A 430 -4.35 0.14 5.19
C SER A 430 -3.37 -0.47 4.19
N GLY A 431 -2.09 -0.45 4.54
CA GLY A 431 -1.01 -1.11 3.81
C GLY A 431 -0.14 -1.95 4.75
N PRO A 432 0.54 -2.98 4.22
CA PRO A 432 1.35 -3.91 5.04
C PRO A 432 2.56 -3.25 5.69
N ARG A 433 2.89 -2.02 5.30
CA ARG A 433 4.04 -1.25 5.81
C ARG A 433 3.63 0.02 6.52
N ASP A 434 2.35 0.19 6.84
CA ASP A 434 1.90 1.30 7.68
C ASP A 434 2.51 1.14 9.06
N ARG A 435 3.20 2.19 9.53
CA ARG A 435 3.94 2.19 10.78
C ARG A 435 3.14 2.81 11.91
N PHE A 436 3.43 2.37 13.12
CA PHE A 436 2.92 3.02 14.32
C PHE A 436 3.42 4.45 14.43
N TYR A 437 2.55 5.37 14.82
CA TYR A 437 2.96 6.73 15.21
C TYR A 437 3.78 6.73 16.50
N ASN A 438 3.43 5.83 17.42
CA ASN A 438 4.13 5.55 18.66
C ASN A 438 4.09 4.04 18.92
N VAL A 439 5.24 3.38 18.94
CA VAL A 439 5.32 1.92 19.11
C VAL A 439 4.96 1.46 20.52
N PHE A 440 5.03 2.36 21.51
CA PHE A 440 4.69 2.08 22.91
C PHE A 440 3.19 2.21 23.18
N ASP A 441 2.47 2.93 22.32
CA ASP A 441 1.01 3.08 22.40
C ASP A 441 0.42 3.12 20.98
N GLY A 442 -0.19 2.04 20.60
CA GLY A 442 -0.85 1.90 19.29
C GLY A 442 -2.34 2.23 19.29
N SER A 443 -2.88 2.82 20.37
CA SER A 443 -4.32 3.12 20.52
C SER A 443 -4.84 4.06 19.44
N ASN A 444 -4.00 4.98 18.95
CA ASN A 444 -4.32 5.94 17.91
C ASN A 444 -4.22 5.39 16.47
N MET A 445 -3.91 4.11 16.30
CA MET A 445 -3.80 3.49 14.97
C MET A 445 -5.13 2.98 14.42
N TRP A 446 -6.11 2.68 15.29
CA TRP A 446 -7.43 2.28 14.82
C TRP A 446 -8.18 3.47 14.23
N GLY A 447 -8.49 3.40 12.94
CA GLY A 447 -9.16 4.48 12.24
C GLY A 447 -9.83 4.02 10.95
N ARG A 448 -10.42 4.96 10.20
CA ARG A 448 -10.96 4.67 8.88
C ARG A 448 -9.83 4.21 7.95
N ALA A 449 -10.10 3.19 7.15
CA ALA A 449 -9.14 2.76 6.13
C ALA A 449 -8.87 3.90 5.14
N SER A 450 -7.64 4.03 4.64
CA SER A 450 -7.29 5.11 3.70
C SER A 450 -8.08 5.07 2.39
N PHE A 451 -8.60 3.89 2.06
CA PHE A 451 -9.47 3.65 0.90
C PHE A 451 -10.98 3.66 1.24
N ASP A 452 -11.39 3.98 2.47
CA ASP A 452 -12.80 4.05 2.85
C ASP A 452 -13.54 5.10 2.01
N ARG A 453 -14.68 4.69 1.46
CA ARG A 453 -15.62 5.54 0.71
C ARG A 453 -17.01 5.33 1.28
N ARG A 454 -17.52 6.33 1.98
CA ARG A 454 -18.80 6.21 2.69
C ARG A 454 -19.97 5.92 1.77
N HIS A 455 -20.00 6.58 0.62
CA HIS A 455 -21.06 6.43 -0.38
C HIS A 455 -20.42 6.21 -1.75
N ILE A 456 -20.90 5.18 -2.44
CA ILE A 456 -20.58 4.93 -3.84
C ILE A 456 -21.90 4.68 -4.56
N ALA A 457 -22.15 5.37 -5.67
CA ALA A 457 -23.29 5.14 -6.53
C ALA A 457 -22.86 5.08 -7.99
N VAL A 458 -23.33 4.09 -8.71
CA VAL A 458 -23.10 3.92 -10.14
C VAL A 458 -24.43 3.69 -10.82
N ALA A 459 -24.71 4.43 -11.89
CA ALA A 459 -25.86 4.24 -12.74
C ALA A 459 -25.42 4.08 -14.18
N ASN A 460 -26.06 3.19 -14.91
CA ASN A 460 -25.86 3.01 -16.34
C ASN A 460 -27.18 2.79 -17.04
N PHE A 461 -27.25 3.15 -18.31
CA PHE A 461 -28.44 2.87 -19.12
C PHE A 461 -28.11 2.79 -20.61
N ILE A 462 -28.95 2.05 -21.32
CA ILE A 462 -29.03 2.01 -22.77
C ILE A 462 -30.49 2.26 -23.14
N TRP A 463 -30.74 3.30 -23.92
CA TRP A 463 -32.08 3.63 -24.37
C TRP A 463 -32.12 3.81 -25.88
N GLU A 464 -32.78 2.88 -26.56
CA GLU A 464 -33.15 3.00 -27.97
C GLU A 464 -34.41 3.84 -28.04
N MET A 465 -34.32 5.04 -28.55
CA MET A 465 -35.45 5.96 -28.64
C MET A 465 -36.51 5.41 -29.59
N PRO A 466 -37.73 5.18 -29.12
CA PRO A 466 -38.78 4.59 -29.98
C PRO A 466 -39.37 5.58 -30.97
N PHE A 467 -38.96 6.87 -30.89
CA PHE A 467 -39.55 7.94 -31.67
C PHE A 467 -39.20 7.82 -33.15
N PHE A 468 -40.18 8.08 -33.99
CA PHE A 468 -40.03 8.14 -35.45
C PHE A 468 -39.50 6.88 -36.13
N ASN A 469 -39.33 5.76 -35.44
CA ASN A 469 -38.83 4.51 -36.03
C ASN A 469 -39.80 3.89 -37.02
N LYS A 470 -41.10 4.15 -36.86
CA LYS A 470 -42.19 3.72 -37.72
C LYS A 470 -42.58 4.74 -38.80
N SER A 471 -41.98 5.93 -38.79
CA SER A 471 -42.19 6.95 -39.82
C SER A 471 -41.57 6.53 -41.16
N SER A 472 -41.98 7.15 -42.26
CA SER A 472 -41.43 6.91 -43.61
C SER A 472 -40.52 8.08 -44.04
N GLY A 473 -39.70 7.80 -45.07
CA GLY A 473 -38.88 8.81 -45.74
C GLY A 473 -37.91 9.57 -44.83
N PHE A 474 -37.77 10.87 -45.08
CA PHE A 474 -36.80 11.75 -44.39
C PHE A 474 -36.95 11.76 -42.88
N VAL A 475 -38.20 11.75 -42.38
CA VAL A 475 -38.45 11.82 -40.91
C VAL A 475 -37.82 10.63 -40.17
N ARG A 476 -37.97 9.41 -40.69
CA ARG A 476 -37.31 8.23 -40.13
C ARG A 476 -35.79 8.33 -40.22
N HIS A 477 -35.26 8.75 -41.35
CA HIS A 477 -33.79 8.87 -41.53
C HIS A 477 -33.18 9.95 -40.64
N ALA A 478 -33.84 11.08 -40.43
CA ALA A 478 -33.34 12.17 -39.59
C ALA A 478 -33.56 11.91 -38.11
N PHE A 479 -34.75 11.50 -37.67
CA PHE A 479 -35.19 11.48 -36.28
C PHE A 479 -35.37 10.06 -35.69
N GLY A 480 -35.45 8.99 -36.49
CA GLY A 480 -35.54 7.60 -36.02
C GLY A 480 -34.18 6.97 -35.71
N ASN A 481 -34.19 5.78 -35.09
CA ASN A 481 -33.00 4.94 -34.80
C ASN A 481 -31.88 5.64 -34.00
N TRP A 482 -32.26 6.49 -33.09
CA TRP A 482 -31.34 7.07 -32.12
C TRP A 482 -31.23 6.17 -30.89
N GLN A 483 -30.04 6.08 -30.35
CA GLN A 483 -29.76 5.40 -29.08
C GLN A 483 -28.91 6.33 -28.21
N VAL A 484 -29.27 6.43 -26.93
CA VAL A 484 -28.49 7.12 -25.91
C VAL A 484 -28.00 6.09 -24.90
N THR A 485 -26.73 6.17 -24.55
CA THR A 485 -26.17 5.38 -23.47
C THR A 485 -25.49 6.29 -22.47
N GLY A 486 -25.51 5.92 -21.22
CA GLY A 486 -24.85 6.71 -20.19
C GLY A 486 -24.32 5.86 -19.06
N VAL A 487 -23.25 6.37 -18.44
CA VAL A 487 -22.71 5.88 -17.18
C VAL A 487 -22.46 7.08 -16.28
N ALA A 488 -23.02 7.03 -15.08
CA ALA A 488 -22.77 8.03 -14.04
C ALA A 488 -22.16 7.34 -12.81
N GLN A 489 -21.12 7.93 -12.24
CA GLN A 489 -20.45 7.43 -11.04
C GLN A 489 -20.31 8.54 -10.02
N PHE A 490 -20.57 8.23 -8.76
CA PHE A 490 -20.41 9.09 -7.61
C PHE A 490 -19.69 8.35 -6.51
N GLN A 491 -18.76 9.03 -5.84
CA GLN A 491 -18.20 8.51 -4.59
C GLN A 491 -17.79 9.65 -3.66
N THR A 492 -17.90 9.43 -2.37
CA THR A 492 -17.32 10.34 -1.36
C THR A 492 -15.81 10.26 -1.35
N GLY A 493 -15.17 11.31 -0.86
CA GLY A 493 -13.71 11.35 -0.74
C GLY A 493 -13.15 10.41 0.33
N ALA A 494 -11.84 10.13 0.22
CA ALA A 494 -11.09 9.37 1.20
C ALA A 494 -10.94 10.13 2.52
N PRO A 495 -10.80 9.44 3.65
CA PRO A 495 -10.35 10.04 4.89
C PRO A 495 -8.87 10.40 4.84
N PHE A 496 -8.41 11.24 5.77
CA PHE A 496 -7.01 11.61 5.91
C PHE A 496 -6.67 11.98 7.35
N THR A 497 -5.37 12.09 7.64
CA THR A 497 -4.83 12.54 8.92
C THR A 497 -4.08 13.85 8.68
N ILE A 498 -4.17 14.80 9.58
CA ILE A 498 -3.42 16.07 9.51
C ILE A 498 -2.21 15.96 10.44
N GLY A 499 -1.04 16.29 9.91
CA GLY A 499 0.21 16.21 10.67
C GLY A 499 1.42 16.52 9.80
N GLU A 500 2.59 16.19 10.31
CA GLU A 500 3.88 16.42 9.65
C GLU A 500 4.89 15.31 9.97
N SER A 501 6.01 15.29 9.25
CA SER A 501 7.09 14.32 9.45
C SER A 501 8.22 14.84 10.37
N ALA A 502 8.12 16.06 10.93
CA ALA A 502 9.06 16.54 11.93
C ALA A 502 8.96 15.73 13.24
N ASP A 503 10.09 15.50 13.91
CA ASP A 503 10.13 14.69 15.16
C ASP A 503 9.77 15.48 16.42
N PHE A 504 8.59 16.12 16.42
CA PHE A 504 8.11 16.82 17.61
C PHE A 504 7.63 15.88 18.73
N TYR A 505 7.42 14.59 18.45
CA TYR A 505 7.21 13.59 19.50
C TYR A 505 8.49 13.29 20.27
N GLY A 506 9.66 13.57 19.68
CA GLY A 506 10.96 13.28 20.30
C GLY A 506 11.27 11.79 20.39
N ILE A 507 10.81 11.03 19.40
CA ILE A 507 10.95 9.58 19.31
C ILE A 507 12.08 9.13 18.38
N GLY A 508 12.77 10.08 17.76
CA GLY A 508 13.86 9.78 16.83
C GLY A 508 13.42 9.21 15.49
N SER A 509 12.20 9.47 15.04
CA SER A 509 11.67 8.97 13.78
C SER A 509 11.26 10.11 12.84
N PRO A 510 11.61 10.05 11.54
CA PRO A 510 11.11 10.97 10.53
C PRO A 510 9.72 10.61 9.99
N ASP A 511 9.09 9.55 10.52
CA ASP A 511 7.78 9.13 10.09
C ASP A 511 6.72 10.20 10.42
N PHE A 512 5.62 10.18 9.69
CA PHE A 512 4.51 11.11 9.86
C PHE A 512 3.90 11.04 11.26
N LYS A 513 3.60 12.21 11.87
CA LYS A 513 3.02 12.35 13.20
C LYS A 513 1.78 13.23 13.17
N PRO A 514 0.65 12.73 13.72
CA PRO A 514 -0.59 13.50 13.82
C PRO A 514 -0.47 14.71 14.74
N TRP A 515 -1.16 15.80 14.36
CA TRP A 515 -1.35 16.99 15.21
C TRP A 515 -2.56 16.82 16.13
N ASN A 516 -2.75 17.78 17.05
CA ASN A 516 -3.98 17.87 17.83
C ASN A 516 -5.13 18.42 16.99
N ILE A 517 -6.31 17.84 17.09
CA ILE A 517 -7.55 18.47 16.68
C ILE A 517 -7.98 19.38 17.84
N THR A 518 -8.02 20.69 17.62
CA THR A 518 -8.33 21.69 18.65
C THR A 518 -9.74 22.22 18.53
N ASN A 519 -10.32 22.21 17.33
CA ASN A 519 -11.66 22.68 17.07
C ASN A 519 -12.53 21.52 16.60
N LEU A 520 -13.43 21.05 17.47
CA LEU A 520 -14.37 19.97 17.19
C LEU A 520 -15.59 20.42 16.35
N THR A 521 -15.74 21.72 16.08
CA THR A 521 -16.77 22.20 15.17
C THR A 521 -16.50 21.57 13.81
N PRO A 522 -17.42 20.79 13.22
CA PRO A 522 -17.21 20.23 11.90
C PRO A 522 -16.87 21.38 10.95
N PRO A 523 -15.73 21.36 10.29
CA PRO A 523 -15.42 22.41 9.32
C PRO A 523 -16.50 22.33 8.26
N ASN A 524 -17.12 23.47 8.00
CA ASN A 524 -18.09 23.57 6.93
C ASN A 524 -17.37 23.14 5.62
N PRO A 525 -17.83 22.10 4.92
CA PRO A 525 -17.22 21.68 3.66
C PRO A 525 -17.44 22.70 2.54
N GLN A 526 -18.07 23.82 2.82
CA GLN A 526 -18.23 24.91 1.89
C GLN A 526 -16.97 25.79 1.92
N ARG A 527 -16.12 25.61 0.97
CA ARG A 527 -15.14 26.46 0.27
C ARG A 527 -14.96 27.88 0.84
N PHE A 528 -14.44 28.04 2.08
CA PHE A 528 -14.22 29.36 2.67
C PHE A 528 -12.75 29.63 2.91
N ALA A 529 -12.33 30.86 2.56
CA ALA A 529 -11.08 31.42 3.03
C ALA A 529 -11.13 31.65 4.55
N ALA A 530 -10.01 31.43 5.22
CA ALA A 530 -9.79 31.93 6.57
C ALA A 530 -10.06 33.45 6.57
N GLY A 531 -11.07 33.90 7.33
CA GLY A 531 -11.44 35.32 7.40
C GLY A 531 -12.71 35.73 6.67
N GLY A 532 -13.51 34.79 6.15
CA GLY A 532 -14.87 35.02 5.71
C GLY A 532 -15.08 35.39 4.25
N ALA A 533 -14.02 35.54 3.43
CA ALA A 533 -14.16 35.69 1.99
C ALA A 533 -14.14 34.29 1.33
N ALA A 534 -15.10 34.04 0.42
CA ALA A 534 -15.19 32.78 -0.29
C ALA A 534 -13.98 32.59 -1.25
N ASP A 535 -13.05 31.71 -0.90
CA ASP A 535 -12.02 31.23 -1.83
C ASP A 535 -12.44 29.84 -2.33
N PRO A 536 -12.79 29.68 -3.62
CA PRO A 536 -13.28 28.43 -4.17
C PRO A 536 -12.24 27.30 -4.13
N ASN A 537 -10.98 27.60 -3.86
CA ASN A 537 -9.90 26.63 -3.76
C ASN A 537 -9.84 25.95 -2.39
N PHE A 538 -10.43 26.54 -1.34
CA PHE A 538 -10.50 25.86 -0.04
C PHE A 538 -11.55 24.74 -0.06
N TRP A 539 -11.14 23.55 0.32
CA TRP A 539 -12.02 22.42 0.52
C TRP A 539 -12.66 22.42 1.92
N PHE A 540 -11.91 22.87 2.91
CA PHE A 540 -12.40 23.09 4.26
C PHE A 540 -11.79 24.37 4.85
N ASP A 541 -12.45 24.92 5.85
CA ASP A 541 -11.94 26.07 6.59
C ASP A 541 -10.84 25.62 7.55
N PRO A 542 -9.59 26.08 7.39
CA PRO A 542 -8.50 25.76 8.31
C PRO A 542 -8.63 26.46 9.68
N ARG A 543 -9.55 27.45 9.78
CA ARG A 543 -9.78 28.24 11.00
C ARG A 543 -11.27 28.46 11.28
N PRO A 544 -12.06 27.40 11.47
CA PRO A 544 -13.49 27.52 11.67
C PRO A 544 -13.79 28.36 12.91
N GLY A 545 -14.63 29.41 12.73
CA GLY A 545 -14.91 30.38 13.79
C GLY A 545 -13.71 31.23 14.22
N GLY A 546 -12.69 31.36 13.33
CA GLY A 546 -11.47 32.14 13.59
C GLY A 546 -10.41 31.40 14.42
N GLN A 547 -10.71 30.20 14.92
CA GLN A 547 -9.77 29.38 15.70
C GLN A 547 -9.13 28.30 14.80
N PRO A 548 -7.84 27.98 14.98
CA PRO A 548 -7.21 26.91 14.21
C PRO A 548 -7.95 25.58 14.36
N LEU A 549 -8.16 24.87 13.25
CA LEU A 549 -8.73 23.52 13.23
C LEU A 549 -7.84 22.53 13.98
N VAL A 550 -6.53 22.68 13.81
CA VAL A 550 -5.51 21.83 14.41
C VAL A 550 -4.42 22.67 15.04
N SER A 551 -3.73 22.12 16.04
CA SER A 551 -2.52 22.71 16.59
C SER A 551 -1.42 21.68 16.70
N ARG A 552 -0.19 22.12 16.50
CA ARG A 552 0.98 21.28 16.73
C ARG A 552 1.06 20.94 18.23
N PRO A 553 1.17 19.65 18.59
CA PRO A 553 1.43 19.29 19.98
C PRO A 553 2.72 19.94 20.49
N PRO A 554 2.81 20.25 21.78
CA PRO A 554 4.08 20.63 22.37
C PRO A 554 5.17 19.59 22.12
N ASN A 555 6.41 20.02 21.96
CA ASN A 555 7.53 19.11 21.78
C ASN A 555 7.58 18.07 22.91
N GLY A 556 7.78 16.81 22.55
CA GLY A 556 7.79 15.70 23.50
C GLY A 556 6.41 15.18 23.89
N THR A 557 5.35 15.53 23.15
CA THR A 557 3.99 15.04 23.40
C THR A 557 3.35 14.45 22.16
N VAL A 558 2.46 13.48 22.35
CA VAL A 558 1.71 12.81 21.26
C VAL A 558 0.45 13.63 20.93
N GLY A 559 0.11 13.74 19.65
CA GLY A 559 -1.13 14.36 19.21
C GLY A 559 -2.36 13.53 19.58
N ASN A 560 -3.51 14.20 19.76
CA ASN A 560 -4.77 13.56 20.15
C ASN A 560 -5.55 12.96 18.95
N GLN A 561 -5.05 13.11 17.74
CA GLN A 561 -5.73 12.63 16.53
C GLN A 561 -5.42 11.16 16.28
N ASN A 562 -6.46 10.35 16.17
CA ASN A 562 -6.34 8.99 15.65
C ASN A 562 -6.16 9.01 14.13
N ARG A 563 -5.63 7.92 13.59
CA ARG A 563 -5.44 7.74 12.15
C ARG A 563 -6.77 7.93 11.41
N ASN A 564 -6.78 8.79 10.40
CA ASN A 564 -7.95 9.08 9.56
C ASN A 564 -9.24 9.40 10.32
N SER A 565 -9.10 10.00 11.53
CA SER A 565 -10.25 10.26 12.43
C SER A 565 -10.95 11.58 12.15
N ILE A 566 -10.35 12.45 11.35
CA ILE A 566 -10.97 13.73 11.04
C ILE A 566 -12.29 13.52 10.30
N THR A 567 -13.32 14.26 10.67
CA THR A 567 -14.67 14.12 10.10
C THR A 567 -14.77 14.57 8.66
N ILE A 568 -13.84 15.41 8.23
CA ILE A 568 -13.71 15.84 6.84
C ILE A 568 -13.14 14.69 6.01
N SER A 569 -13.67 14.49 4.82
CA SER A 569 -13.05 13.64 3.79
C SER A 569 -12.44 14.51 2.70
N GLN A 570 -11.50 13.97 1.95
CA GLN A 570 -11.01 14.58 0.72
C GLN A 570 -12.17 14.85 -0.25
N PRO A 571 -11.98 15.67 -1.29
CA PRO A 571 -13.01 15.86 -2.31
C PRO A 571 -13.50 14.53 -2.88
N GLY A 572 -14.81 14.43 -3.04
CA GLY A 572 -15.44 13.31 -3.71
C GLY A 572 -15.23 13.35 -5.22
N PHE A 573 -15.64 12.29 -5.87
CA PHE A 573 -15.56 12.13 -7.32
C PHE A 573 -16.95 11.94 -7.90
N GLN A 574 -17.23 12.60 -9.03
CA GLN A 574 -18.43 12.33 -9.84
C GLN A 574 -18.09 12.45 -11.31
N ASN A 575 -18.54 11.49 -12.08
CA ASN A 575 -18.30 11.45 -13.52
C ASN A 575 -19.56 11.04 -14.28
N TRP A 576 -19.83 11.75 -15.35
CA TRP A 576 -20.97 11.51 -16.23
C TRP A 576 -20.48 11.33 -17.65
N ASN A 577 -20.58 10.12 -18.18
CA ASN A 577 -20.25 9.81 -19.57
C ASN A 577 -21.53 9.53 -20.32
N LEU A 578 -21.73 10.21 -21.43
CA LEU A 578 -22.89 10.03 -22.31
C LEU A 578 -22.41 9.73 -23.72
N ALA A 579 -23.12 8.87 -24.41
CA ALA A 579 -22.90 8.61 -25.82
C ALA A 579 -24.22 8.60 -26.58
N LEU A 580 -24.22 9.24 -27.74
CA LEU A 580 -25.32 9.31 -28.67
C LEU A 580 -24.94 8.54 -29.93
N PHE A 581 -25.79 7.64 -30.32
CA PHE A 581 -25.62 6.80 -31.52
C PHE A 581 -26.75 7.04 -32.50
N LYS A 582 -26.40 7.10 -33.77
CA LYS A 582 -27.33 7.15 -34.86
C LYS A 582 -26.97 6.10 -35.91
N SER A 583 -27.90 5.25 -36.27
CA SER A 583 -27.68 4.20 -37.26
C SER A 583 -28.47 4.49 -38.54
N PHE A 584 -27.77 4.47 -39.65
CA PHE A 584 -28.34 4.55 -40.99
C PHE A 584 -28.17 3.20 -41.70
N LEU A 585 -29.27 2.60 -42.12
CA LEU A 585 -29.22 1.42 -42.95
C LEU A 585 -29.12 1.89 -44.42
N ILE A 586 -27.97 1.62 -45.06
CA ILE A 586 -27.72 2.07 -46.45
C ILE A 586 -28.29 1.06 -47.44
N ARG A 587 -28.13 -0.24 -47.19
CA ARG A 587 -28.70 -1.38 -47.90
C ARG A 587 -28.84 -2.55 -46.92
N GLU A 588 -29.45 -3.66 -47.35
CA GLU A 588 -29.71 -4.83 -46.48
C GLU A 588 -28.48 -5.30 -45.66
N LYS A 589 -27.25 -5.07 -46.15
CA LYS A 589 -26.01 -5.50 -45.52
C LYS A 589 -25.07 -4.35 -45.05
N ALA A 590 -25.36 -3.08 -45.41
CA ALA A 590 -24.48 -1.97 -45.11
C ALA A 590 -25.13 -1.03 -44.10
N ARG A 591 -24.47 -0.82 -42.98
CA ARG A 591 -24.90 0.05 -41.88
C ARG A 591 -23.84 1.11 -41.58
N LEU A 592 -24.21 2.38 -41.71
CA LEU A 592 -23.38 3.50 -41.21
C LEU A 592 -23.87 3.88 -39.83
N GLN A 593 -22.96 3.92 -38.87
CA GLN A 593 -23.22 4.35 -37.49
C GLN A 593 -22.40 5.62 -37.19
N PHE A 594 -23.11 6.67 -36.85
CA PHE A 594 -22.51 7.87 -36.22
C PHE A 594 -22.51 7.68 -34.71
N ARG A 595 -21.44 8.09 -34.06
CA ARG A 595 -21.29 8.13 -32.60
C ARG A 595 -20.75 9.47 -32.15
N ALA A 596 -21.35 10.02 -31.12
CA ALA A 596 -20.84 11.17 -30.38
C ALA A 596 -20.73 10.74 -28.91
N GLU A 597 -19.53 10.68 -28.39
CA GLU A 597 -19.24 10.25 -27.03
C GLU A 597 -18.65 11.42 -26.23
N ALA A 598 -19.21 11.68 -25.08
CA ALA A 598 -18.76 12.78 -24.20
C ALA A 598 -18.38 12.20 -22.84
N PHE A 599 -17.09 12.21 -22.54
CA PHE A 599 -16.54 11.85 -21.24
C PHE A 599 -16.53 13.10 -20.35
N ASN A 600 -16.95 12.93 -19.10
CA ASN A 600 -17.21 14.04 -18.20
C ASN A 600 -18.15 15.09 -18.84
N TRP A 601 -19.32 14.62 -19.32
CA TRP A 601 -20.31 15.43 -20.05
C TRP A 601 -20.63 16.77 -19.39
N LEU A 602 -20.80 16.77 -18.05
CA LEU A 602 -21.11 17.95 -17.27
C LEU A 602 -19.90 18.89 -17.04
N ASN A 603 -18.71 18.47 -17.51
CA ASN A 603 -17.45 19.20 -17.31
C ASN A 603 -17.16 19.53 -15.84
N LEU A 604 -17.39 18.56 -14.97
CA LEU A 604 -17.17 18.72 -13.53
C LEU A 604 -15.67 18.70 -13.21
N PRO A 605 -15.18 19.58 -12.35
CA PRO A 605 -13.75 19.72 -12.11
C PRO A 605 -13.11 18.56 -11.35
N ASN A 606 -13.88 17.64 -10.76
CA ASN A 606 -13.40 16.47 -10.03
C ASN A 606 -12.13 16.73 -9.23
N LEU A 607 -12.25 17.49 -8.17
CA LEU A 607 -11.15 17.92 -7.33
C LEU A 607 -10.46 16.70 -6.69
N GLY A 608 -9.22 16.41 -7.06
CA GLY A 608 -8.45 15.29 -6.51
C GLY A 608 -8.62 13.93 -7.21
N GLY A 609 -9.49 13.80 -8.24
CA GLY A 609 -9.69 12.56 -8.99
C GLY A 609 -10.33 11.41 -8.20
N PRO A 610 -10.46 10.20 -8.80
CA PRO A 610 -11.18 9.07 -8.18
C PRO A 610 -10.47 8.46 -6.98
N ASN A 611 -9.15 8.59 -6.90
CA ASN A 611 -8.35 8.03 -5.81
C ASN A 611 -8.06 9.00 -4.67
N GLY A 612 -8.57 10.24 -4.75
CA GLY A 612 -8.20 11.34 -3.86
C GLY A 612 -6.87 11.98 -4.29
N GLY A 613 -6.46 13.00 -3.60
CA GLY A 613 -5.23 13.77 -3.89
C GLY A 613 -5.55 15.22 -4.22
N GLY A 614 -4.51 16.03 -4.32
CA GLY A 614 -4.64 17.46 -4.63
C GLY A 614 -5.14 18.33 -3.47
N LEU A 615 -5.59 17.76 -2.36
CA LEU A 615 -5.88 18.48 -1.14
C LEU A 615 -4.60 18.65 -0.32
N ASP A 616 -4.23 19.88 -0.01
CA ASP A 616 -3.11 20.14 0.88
C ASP A 616 -3.54 19.91 2.34
N THR A 617 -2.96 18.87 2.94
CA THR A 617 -3.21 18.47 4.32
C THR A 617 -2.06 18.83 5.28
N ASN A 618 -1.02 19.51 4.77
CA ASN A 618 0.10 19.96 5.58
C ASN A 618 -0.27 21.26 6.32
N PRO A 619 -0.41 21.24 7.65
CA PRO A 619 -0.83 22.41 8.41
C PRO A 619 0.20 23.56 8.45
N LEU A 620 1.44 23.31 8.02
CA LEU A 620 2.50 24.31 7.90
C LEU A 620 2.51 25.01 6.54
N SER A 621 1.71 24.51 5.59
CA SER A 621 1.63 25.08 4.25
C SER A 621 0.73 26.32 4.21
N GLY A 622 1.13 27.33 3.43
CA GLY A 622 0.28 28.49 3.12
C GLY A 622 -0.99 28.14 2.31
N THR A 623 -1.06 26.91 1.81
CA THR A 623 -2.20 26.38 1.05
C THR A 623 -2.97 25.31 1.82
N PHE A 624 -2.75 25.18 3.12
CA PHE A 624 -3.44 24.21 3.99
C PHE A 624 -4.96 24.30 3.82
N GLY A 625 -5.60 23.18 3.53
CA GLY A 625 -7.03 23.09 3.26
C GLY A 625 -7.44 23.41 1.82
N LYS A 626 -6.52 23.85 0.95
CA LYS A 626 -6.81 24.12 -0.45
C LYS A 626 -6.66 22.89 -1.32
N VAL A 627 -7.42 22.86 -2.41
CA VAL A 627 -7.24 21.89 -3.49
C VAL A 627 -6.33 22.51 -4.55
N THR A 628 -5.21 21.86 -4.81
CA THR A 628 -4.16 22.31 -5.72
C THR A 628 -4.21 21.63 -7.10
N GLN A 629 -5.05 20.60 -7.24
CA GLN A 629 -5.18 19.82 -8.47
C GLN A 629 -6.66 19.61 -8.83
N LYS A 630 -6.92 19.47 -10.11
CA LYS A 630 -8.23 19.08 -10.65
C LYS A 630 -8.08 17.88 -11.57
N GLY A 631 -9.16 17.10 -11.71
CA GLY A 631 -9.25 16.01 -12.66
C GLY A 631 -9.41 16.48 -14.10
N SER A 632 -9.57 15.52 -15.00
CA SER A 632 -9.68 15.74 -16.43
C SER A 632 -10.89 16.59 -16.81
N SER A 633 -10.70 17.46 -17.78
CA SER A 633 -11.78 18.22 -18.43
C SER A 633 -12.66 17.29 -19.29
N ARG A 634 -13.78 17.80 -19.75
CA ARG A 634 -14.64 17.10 -20.71
C ARG A 634 -13.89 16.81 -22.01
N ASN A 635 -14.00 15.54 -22.46
CA ASN A 635 -13.52 15.11 -23.78
C ASN A 635 -14.71 14.68 -24.62
N ILE A 636 -14.75 15.12 -25.89
CA ILE A 636 -15.77 14.72 -26.85
C ILE A 636 -15.08 13.99 -28.01
N GLN A 637 -15.59 12.80 -28.33
CA GLN A 637 -15.11 12.00 -29.44
C GLN A 637 -16.26 11.78 -30.45
N LEU A 638 -15.97 12.01 -31.71
CA LEU A 638 -16.88 11.72 -32.81
C LEU A 638 -16.33 10.58 -33.65
N MET A 639 -17.20 9.65 -34.04
CA MET A 639 -16.82 8.48 -34.83
C MET A 639 -17.87 8.18 -35.87
N LEU A 640 -17.43 7.79 -37.07
CA LEU A 640 -18.25 7.15 -38.10
C LEU A 640 -17.76 5.72 -38.31
N ARG A 641 -18.66 4.74 -38.21
CA ARG A 641 -18.37 3.32 -38.44
C ARG A 641 -19.24 2.80 -39.54
N LEU A 642 -18.62 2.28 -40.59
CA LEU A 642 -19.31 1.54 -41.68
C LEU A 642 -19.13 0.04 -41.42
N GLY A 643 -20.23 -0.69 -41.35
CA GLY A 643 -20.28 -2.15 -41.23
C GLY A 643 -20.95 -2.75 -42.44
N PHE A 644 -20.48 -3.90 -42.91
CA PHE A 644 -21.00 -4.64 -44.05
C PHE A 644 -21.49 -6.01 -43.60
#